data_b65ffbcba6c1e22269927067869030c0
#
_entry.id   b65ffbcba6c1e22269927067869030c0
#
_cell.length_a   1.000
_cell.length_b   1.000
_cell.length_c   1.000
_cell.angle_alpha   90.00
_cell.angle_beta   90.00
_cell.angle_gamma   90.00
#
_symmetry.space_group_name_H-M   'P 1'
#
loop_
_entity.id
_entity.type
_entity.pdbx_description
1 polymer ?
#
loop_
_entity_poly.entity_id
_entity_poly.type
_entity_poly.pdbx_seq_one_letter_code
_entity_poly.pdbx_strand_id
1 'polypeptide(L)'
;MKVCKIVIVCLLLLCAGQGMAVNVENGVSWELARYRAAHLSGIRYEIAFSIPDDRSENVTFEETILFDYQGGDDLQIDFQGKDLDPVGKVNGKKFPLSVSHEHLVLPKRLLRKGRNIVQLSGISADQSLNRNVDYLYTLFVPAHARSVFACFDQPDLKARFSLSLTMPSDWVAISNASVLHQKSKKEKHLPAYLKKVRFEESDLLPTYLFSFTAGKFQRQVAERDGRQLEALYRETDSLKVAQMDKVFDEIALSLGWLEKYTGIAYPFKKYGFVVLPGYQFGGMEHPGAIQFRDKSIFLGKDPTPDEELNRLELIAHETTHMWFGDLVTMRWFNDVWTKEVFANLLADKISKEQFPQINHDLNFLKVYQTRALATDRTDGTHPIQQSLDNLNNAGLLYGNIIYDKAPVMMRKLEQQMGQEAFQQGLLHYLRSYAYSNATWDDLIAILDSIQPHANLKAFSHVWVKEKGMPTITCRYKDGKIFVDQTDPFRRGLVWRQEFKIGCVYDGTLAELTDQVEQAHEELPFAMYPQQLYLNYDGSGYGRFLITEPEQKDAFHDWYDLPETNRFAAMMNIYENYLAHKLSAKETFHDLMDGLRKERNDLIASTCIDYLMRVKFDMEGAAQRDAEIYMMDCAYDHPLKSVRLKMLRNMGTTAVDPEVLDSIYGIWKGQKDSLLTVNDYNAIAYHLSLMMPSQWKQILEVQRARLKNEDQQREFDYISRGCNPDVEVQKQLFYGLLQKENRRIEPWARSLLALLCDNVREPYNNAYLKPGLDALQDIQQTSDIFFPGYWLSALLSGHKSQEAKERVRAWIDTHPDYPATLMNKLKENAYYLLNR
;
A
#
# COMPACT_ATOMS: atom_id res chain seq x y z
N MET A 1 8.52 -18.94 58.97
CA MET A 1 8.71 -18.23 57.70
C MET A 1 8.73 -19.11 56.43
N LYS A 2 8.91 -20.44 56.51
CA LYS A 2 8.89 -21.33 55.31
C LYS A 2 7.48 -21.84 54.96
N VAL A 3 6.54 -21.88 55.87
CA VAL A 3 5.16 -22.37 55.62
C VAL A 3 4.28 -21.31 54.94
N CYS A 4 4.49 -20.02 55.21
CA CYS A 4 3.75 -18.93 54.53
C CYS A 4 4.07 -18.73 53.04
N LYS A 5 5.30 -19.11 52.60
CA LYS A 5 5.67 -18.97 51.18
C LYS A 5 5.05 -20.02 50.29
N ILE A 6 4.78 -21.21 50.83
CA ILE A 6 4.15 -22.33 50.08
C ILE A 6 2.66 -22.08 49.90
N VAL A 7 1.99 -21.48 50.88
CA VAL A 7 0.55 -21.15 50.81
C VAL A 7 0.29 -20.01 49.82
N ILE A 8 1.17 -19.01 49.72
CA ILE A 8 1.06 -17.91 48.77
C ILE A 8 1.33 -18.40 47.31
N VAL A 9 2.26 -19.32 47.09
CA VAL A 9 2.53 -19.91 45.78
C VAL A 9 1.38 -20.85 45.36
N CYS A 10 0.78 -21.61 46.26
CA CYS A 10 -0.41 -22.42 45.98
C CYS A 10 -1.68 -21.57 45.75
N LEU A 11 -1.83 -20.40 46.41
CA LEU A 11 -2.92 -19.46 46.15
C LEU A 11 -2.74 -18.72 44.79
N LEU A 12 -1.51 -18.41 44.37
CA LEU A 12 -1.22 -17.86 43.07
C LEU A 12 -1.36 -18.89 41.89
N LEU A 13 -1.19 -20.20 42.18
CA LEU A 13 -1.45 -21.26 41.21
C LEU A 13 -2.94 -21.68 41.16
N LEU A 14 -3.73 -21.38 42.20
CA LEU A 14 -5.19 -21.61 42.18
C LEU A 14 -5.97 -20.43 41.55
N CYS A 15 -5.40 -19.24 41.46
CA CYS A 15 -5.99 -18.13 40.68
C CYS A 15 -5.72 -18.19 39.17
N ALA A 16 -4.86 -19.10 38.70
CA ALA A 16 -4.57 -19.30 37.25
C ALA A 16 -5.56 -20.22 36.55
N GLY A 17 -6.67 -20.61 37.17
CA GLY A 17 -7.60 -21.61 36.64
C GLY A 17 -9.06 -21.19 36.50
N GLN A 18 -9.40 -19.93 36.72
CA GLN A 18 -10.71 -19.39 36.30
C GLN A 18 -10.48 -18.61 35.01
N GLY A 19 -10.68 -19.30 33.85
CA GLY A 19 -10.78 -18.62 32.56
C GLY A 19 -11.91 -17.60 32.66
N MET A 20 -11.56 -16.30 32.69
CA MET A 20 -12.57 -15.26 32.49
C MET A 20 -13.14 -15.45 31.10
N ALA A 21 -14.47 -15.54 30.99
CA ALA A 21 -15.15 -15.56 29.69
C ALA A 21 -14.69 -14.35 28.90
N VAL A 22 -14.26 -14.56 27.64
CA VAL A 22 -13.80 -13.45 26.79
C VAL A 22 -14.95 -12.48 26.56
N ASN A 23 -14.73 -11.21 26.84
CA ASN A 23 -15.73 -10.17 26.68
C ASN A 23 -16.23 -10.12 25.23
N VAL A 24 -17.53 -9.85 25.06
CA VAL A 24 -18.13 -9.61 23.75
C VAL A 24 -18.04 -8.11 23.47
N GLU A 25 -17.16 -7.73 22.54
CA GLU A 25 -16.91 -6.35 22.12
C GLU A 25 -16.85 -6.25 20.59
N ASN A 26 -16.96 -5.05 20.04
CA ASN A 26 -16.90 -4.89 18.57
C ASN A 26 -15.52 -5.29 18.03
N GLY A 27 -15.53 -6.01 16.89
CA GLY A 27 -14.31 -6.49 16.24
C GLY A 27 -13.69 -7.70 16.92
N VAL A 28 -12.55 -8.13 16.43
CA VAL A 28 -11.79 -9.26 16.98
C VAL A 28 -10.66 -8.71 17.82
N SER A 29 -10.77 -8.84 19.15
CA SER A 29 -9.69 -8.47 20.05
C SER A 29 -8.58 -9.53 20.06
N TRP A 30 -7.37 -9.12 20.46
CA TRP A 30 -6.24 -10.04 20.65
C TRP A 30 -6.55 -11.15 21.67
N GLU A 31 -7.32 -10.82 22.71
CA GLU A 31 -7.76 -11.79 23.71
C GLU A 31 -8.68 -12.85 23.10
N LEU A 32 -9.70 -12.43 22.32
CA LEU A 32 -10.61 -13.32 21.62
C LEU A 32 -9.86 -14.20 20.62
N ALA A 33 -8.94 -13.63 19.85
CA ALA A 33 -8.14 -14.37 18.89
C ALA A 33 -7.31 -15.47 19.55
N ARG A 34 -6.62 -15.16 20.65
CA ARG A 34 -5.86 -16.14 21.43
C ARG A 34 -6.74 -17.26 22.00
N TYR A 35 -7.91 -16.90 22.52
CA TYR A 35 -8.85 -17.89 23.01
C TYR A 35 -9.25 -18.88 21.92
N ARG A 36 -9.65 -18.37 20.74
CA ARG A 36 -10.07 -19.19 19.61
C ARG A 36 -8.92 -20.07 19.10
N ALA A 37 -7.72 -19.52 18.93
CA ALA A 37 -6.56 -20.26 18.47
C ALA A 37 -6.20 -21.43 19.41
N ALA A 38 -6.44 -21.29 20.72
CA ALA A 38 -6.22 -22.36 21.70
C ALA A 38 -7.31 -23.44 21.71
N HIS A 39 -8.51 -23.14 21.21
CA HIS A 39 -9.67 -24.02 21.35
C HIS A 39 -10.25 -24.56 20.04
N LEU A 40 -9.87 -24.00 18.89
CA LEU A 40 -10.41 -24.35 17.57
C LEU A 40 -9.34 -24.94 16.65
N SER A 41 -9.75 -25.90 15.84
CA SER A 41 -8.93 -26.46 14.76
C SER A 41 -9.80 -27.10 13.66
N GLY A 42 -9.19 -27.49 12.54
CA GLY A 42 -9.86 -28.21 11.47
C GLY A 42 -11.05 -27.49 10.85
N ILE A 43 -10.95 -26.16 10.72
CA ILE A 43 -12.04 -25.29 10.26
C ILE A 43 -12.28 -25.51 8.76
N ARG A 44 -13.56 -25.60 8.39
CA ARG A 44 -14.02 -25.65 6.99
C ARG A 44 -15.29 -24.82 6.84
N TYR A 45 -15.38 -24.09 5.73
CA TYR A 45 -16.55 -23.33 5.33
C TYR A 45 -17.10 -23.90 4.02
N GLU A 46 -18.39 -24.26 4.01
CA GLU A 46 -19.14 -24.58 2.80
C GLU A 46 -20.13 -23.46 2.57
N ILE A 47 -19.89 -22.63 1.54
CA ILE A 47 -20.63 -21.38 1.33
C ILE A 47 -21.26 -21.37 -0.06
N ALA A 48 -22.54 -21.03 -0.13
CA ALA A 48 -23.28 -20.83 -1.38
C ALA A 48 -23.82 -19.41 -1.42
N PHE A 49 -23.32 -18.58 -2.35
CA PHE A 49 -23.84 -17.25 -2.59
C PHE A 49 -24.84 -17.23 -3.74
N SER A 50 -25.89 -16.40 -3.59
CA SER A 50 -26.82 -16.03 -4.66
C SER A 50 -26.61 -14.56 -5.00
N ILE A 51 -26.15 -14.32 -6.23
CA ILE A 51 -25.78 -12.99 -6.73
C ILE A 51 -26.82 -12.58 -7.78
N PRO A 52 -27.74 -11.65 -7.47
CA PRO A 52 -28.72 -11.16 -8.41
C PRO A 52 -28.10 -10.24 -9.47
N ASP A 53 -28.71 -10.18 -10.65
CA ASP A 53 -28.33 -9.26 -11.73
C ASP A 53 -28.57 -7.79 -11.34
N ASP A 54 -29.71 -7.53 -10.70
CA ASP A 54 -30.03 -6.19 -10.19
C ASP A 54 -29.19 -5.88 -8.96
N ARG A 55 -28.36 -4.83 -9.07
CA ARG A 55 -27.52 -4.36 -7.97
C ARG A 55 -28.31 -3.88 -6.74
N SER A 56 -29.57 -3.49 -6.90
CA SER A 56 -30.44 -3.07 -5.79
C SER A 56 -30.90 -4.25 -4.92
N GLU A 57 -30.85 -5.47 -5.46
CA GLU A 57 -31.16 -6.68 -4.72
C GLU A 57 -29.98 -7.15 -3.87
N ASN A 58 -30.28 -7.78 -2.74
CA ASN A 58 -29.25 -8.25 -1.82
C ASN A 58 -28.56 -9.52 -2.32
N VAL A 59 -27.25 -9.63 -2.07
CA VAL A 59 -26.53 -10.89 -2.15
C VAL A 59 -26.83 -11.69 -0.89
N THR A 60 -27.35 -12.92 -1.05
CA THR A 60 -27.66 -13.83 0.05
C THR A 60 -26.65 -14.97 0.09
N PHE A 61 -26.48 -15.57 1.28
CA PHE A 61 -25.62 -16.73 1.45
C PHE A 61 -26.28 -17.81 2.32
N GLU A 62 -25.95 -19.08 2.02
CA GLU A 62 -26.17 -20.24 2.87
C GLU A 62 -24.80 -20.81 3.25
N GLU A 63 -24.62 -21.15 4.51
CA GLU A 63 -23.32 -21.54 5.04
C GLU A 63 -23.39 -22.71 6.02
N THR A 64 -22.41 -23.61 5.91
CA THR A 64 -22.08 -24.62 6.92
C THR A 64 -20.64 -24.40 7.40
N ILE A 65 -20.47 -24.16 8.70
CA ILE A 65 -19.18 -24.04 9.37
C ILE A 65 -18.91 -25.33 10.12
N LEU A 66 -17.78 -25.97 9.81
CA LEU A 66 -17.31 -27.18 10.47
C LEU A 66 -16.01 -26.88 11.21
N PHE A 67 -15.90 -27.30 12.45
CA PHE A 67 -14.68 -27.11 13.25
C PHE A 67 -14.57 -28.12 14.38
N ASP A 68 -13.36 -28.35 14.86
CA ASP A 68 -13.08 -29.11 16.06
C ASP A 68 -12.89 -28.14 17.23
N TYR A 69 -13.61 -28.45 18.37
CA TYR A 69 -13.59 -27.60 19.56
C TYR A 69 -13.01 -28.39 20.74
N GLN A 70 -12.05 -27.80 21.46
CA GLN A 70 -11.37 -28.46 22.60
C GLN A 70 -12.17 -28.38 23.91
N GLY A 71 -13.27 -27.64 23.90
CA GLY A 71 -14.01 -27.26 25.12
C GLY A 71 -13.60 -25.90 25.62
N GLY A 72 -14.36 -25.32 26.53
CA GLY A 72 -14.15 -23.96 27.07
C GLY A 72 -15.46 -23.27 27.36
N ASP A 73 -15.53 -21.98 27.08
CA ASP A 73 -16.68 -21.11 27.28
C ASP A 73 -17.55 -20.96 26.02
N ASP A 74 -18.49 -20.03 26.04
CA ASP A 74 -19.30 -19.68 24.88
C ASP A 74 -18.39 -19.25 23.73
N LEU A 75 -18.75 -19.63 22.49
CA LEU A 75 -17.94 -19.37 21.31
C LEU A 75 -18.52 -18.23 20.48
N GLN A 76 -17.73 -17.22 20.19
CA GLN A 76 -18.10 -16.11 19.33
C GLN A 76 -17.73 -16.42 17.88
N ILE A 77 -18.66 -16.24 16.93
CA ILE A 77 -18.44 -16.26 15.47
C ILE A 77 -18.69 -14.85 14.97
N ASP A 78 -17.80 -14.30 14.16
CA ASP A 78 -17.87 -12.91 13.70
C ASP A 78 -18.88 -12.78 12.56
N PHE A 79 -19.74 -11.75 12.62
CA PHE A 79 -20.66 -11.39 11.56
C PHE A 79 -21.04 -9.91 11.61
N GLN A 80 -20.84 -9.23 10.50
CA GLN A 80 -21.15 -7.81 10.29
C GLN A 80 -21.93 -7.60 8.97
N GLY A 81 -22.60 -8.66 8.47
CA GLY A 81 -23.48 -8.57 7.31
C GLY A 81 -24.74 -7.76 7.59
N LYS A 82 -25.63 -7.68 6.60
CA LYS A 82 -26.89 -6.91 6.74
C LYS A 82 -27.85 -7.59 7.70
N ASP A 83 -28.03 -8.92 7.57
CA ASP A 83 -28.98 -9.69 8.40
C ASP A 83 -28.63 -11.17 8.40
N LEU A 84 -29.09 -11.91 9.45
CA LEU A 84 -29.11 -13.36 9.53
C LEU A 84 -30.56 -13.85 9.60
N ASP A 85 -30.83 -15.03 9.02
CA ASP A 85 -32.09 -15.71 9.26
C ASP A 85 -32.25 -15.94 10.77
N PRO A 86 -33.45 -15.75 11.32
CA PRO A 86 -33.64 -15.75 12.78
C PRO A 86 -33.33 -17.08 13.48
N VAL A 87 -33.20 -18.18 12.74
CA VAL A 87 -32.97 -19.50 13.30
C VAL A 87 -31.94 -20.27 12.46
N GLY A 88 -30.80 -20.58 13.06
CA GLY A 88 -29.82 -21.51 12.53
C GLY A 88 -29.87 -22.90 13.20
N LYS A 89 -28.86 -23.71 12.94
CA LYS A 89 -28.68 -25.01 13.57
C LYS A 89 -27.27 -25.17 14.11
N VAL A 90 -27.14 -25.69 15.32
CA VAL A 90 -25.88 -26.10 15.93
C VAL A 90 -25.95 -27.60 16.23
N ASN A 91 -25.09 -28.41 15.60
CA ASN A 91 -25.11 -29.88 15.71
C ASN A 91 -26.50 -30.49 15.44
N GLY A 92 -27.24 -29.98 14.45
CA GLY A 92 -28.56 -30.40 14.05
C GLY A 92 -29.72 -29.84 14.91
N LYS A 93 -29.44 -29.17 16.02
CA LYS A 93 -30.44 -28.54 16.90
C LYS A 93 -30.70 -27.09 16.46
N LYS A 94 -31.97 -26.73 16.31
CA LYS A 94 -32.36 -25.32 16.02
C LYS A 94 -31.91 -24.40 17.16
N PHE A 95 -31.41 -23.25 16.80
CA PHE A 95 -30.95 -22.23 17.72
C PHE A 95 -31.30 -20.83 17.17
N PRO A 96 -31.91 -19.93 17.98
CA PRO A 96 -32.18 -18.58 17.57
C PRO A 96 -30.84 -17.83 17.39
N LEU A 97 -30.66 -17.19 16.22
CA LEU A 97 -29.49 -16.39 15.90
C LEU A 97 -29.72 -14.95 16.34
N SER A 98 -28.74 -14.38 17.04
CA SER A 98 -28.73 -12.97 17.43
C SER A 98 -27.29 -12.48 17.41
N VAL A 99 -27.05 -11.41 16.69
CA VAL A 99 -25.75 -10.76 16.60
C VAL A 99 -25.68 -9.62 17.62
N SER A 100 -24.61 -9.60 18.39
CA SER A 100 -24.29 -8.52 19.32
C SER A 100 -22.81 -8.17 19.21
N HIS A 101 -22.50 -6.87 19.07
CA HIS A 101 -21.12 -6.40 18.95
C HIS A 101 -20.34 -7.13 17.83
N GLU A 102 -20.97 -7.30 16.67
CA GLU A 102 -20.39 -8.00 15.50
C GLU A 102 -20.17 -9.51 15.71
N HIS A 103 -20.76 -10.13 16.73
CA HIS A 103 -20.61 -11.56 17.01
C HIS A 103 -21.95 -12.28 17.19
N LEU A 104 -21.99 -13.49 16.64
CA LEU A 104 -22.96 -14.52 16.99
C LEU A 104 -22.37 -15.36 18.13
N VAL A 105 -22.97 -15.30 19.32
CA VAL A 105 -22.49 -16.03 20.49
C VAL A 105 -23.18 -17.39 20.58
N LEU A 106 -22.43 -18.45 20.43
CA LEU A 106 -22.89 -19.84 20.61
C LEU A 106 -22.66 -20.30 22.06
N PRO A 107 -23.74 -20.53 22.85
CA PRO A 107 -23.59 -21.04 24.21
C PRO A 107 -22.88 -22.40 24.25
N LYS A 108 -21.95 -22.57 25.18
CA LYS A 108 -21.18 -23.83 25.35
C LYS A 108 -22.04 -25.09 25.47
N ARG A 109 -23.28 -25.00 25.98
CA ARG A 109 -24.22 -26.11 26.06
C ARG A 109 -24.66 -26.68 24.71
N LEU A 110 -24.46 -25.92 23.62
CA LEU A 110 -24.75 -26.37 22.25
C LEU A 110 -23.54 -27.01 21.57
N LEU A 111 -22.35 -26.74 22.10
CA LEU A 111 -21.08 -27.23 21.60
C LEU A 111 -20.70 -28.56 22.26
N ARG A 112 -19.91 -29.34 21.53
CA ARG A 112 -19.34 -30.59 22.05
C ARG A 112 -17.84 -30.59 21.82
N LYS A 113 -17.11 -31.28 22.68
CA LYS A 113 -15.69 -31.49 22.47
C LYS A 113 -15.50 -32.33 21.19
N GLY A 114 -14.59 -31.93 20.30
CA GLY A 114 -14.42 -32.48 18.96
C GLY A 114 -15.27 -31.76 17.91
N ARG A 115 -15.73 -32.50 16.91
CA ARG A 115 -16.38 -31.96 15.71
C ARG A 115 -17.71 -31.26 15.99
N ASN A 116 -17.85 -30.04 15.55
CA ASN A 116 -19.08 -29.26 15.59
C ASN A 116 -19.49 -28.81 14.18
N ILE A 117 -20.78 -28.58 13.99
CA ILE A 117 -21.40 -28.15 12.73
C ILE A 117 -22.37 -27.01 13.05
N VAL A 118 -22.16 -25.85 12.44
CA VAL A 118 -23.08 -24.69 12.50
C VAL A 118 -23.60 -24.46 11.09
N GLN A 119 -24.95 -24.31 10.96
CA GLN A 119 -25.61 -24.03 9.71
C GLN A 119 -26.44 -22.77 9.87
N LEU A 120 -26.25 -21.82 8.99
CA LEU A 120 -26.93 -20.53 8.99
C LEU A 120 -27.07 -19.97 7.57
N SER A 121 -27.87 -18.96 7.43
CA SER A 121 -28.09 -18.22 6.18
C SER A 121 -28.31 -16.74 6.50
N GLY A 122 -28.09 -15.88 5.52
CA GLY A 122 -28.21 -14.44 5.75
C GLY A 122 -27.98 -13.60 4.50
N ILE A 123 -27.84 -12.31 4.74
CA ILE A 123 -27.64 -11.27 3.74
C ILE A 123 -26.28 -10.62 3.96
N SER A 124 -25.44 -10.65 2.92
CA SER A 124 -24.13 -10.01 2.92
C SER A 124 -24.23 -8.49 2.92
N ALA A 125 -23.27 -7.81 3.56
CA ALA A 125 -23.08 -6.38 3.35
C ALA A 125 -22.34 -6.11 2.02
N ASP A 126 -22.57 -4.94 1.42
CA ASP A 126 -21.98 -4.60 0.12
C ASP A 126 -20.54 -4.12 0.24
N GLN A 127 -20.08 -3.73 1.42
CA GLN A 127 -18.81 -3.06 1.65
C GLN A 127 -17.62 -3.83 1.05
N SER A 128 -17.53 -5.13 1.34
CA SER A 128 -16.39 -5.97 0.91
C SER A 128 -16.70 -6.83 -0.33
N LEU A 129 -17.92 -6.69 -0.89
CA LEU A 129 -18.30 -7.30 -2.16
C LEU A 129 -17.97 -6.45 -3.38
N ASN A 130 -17.64 -5.19 -3.21
CA ASN A 130 -17.28 -4.24 -4.28
C ASN A 130 -18.18 -4.39 -5.54
N ARG A 131 -19.51 -4.33 -5.35
CA ARG A 131 -20.48 -4.54 -6.43
C ARG A 131 -20.49 -3.37 -7.41
N ASN A 132 -20.23 -3.66 -8.67
CA ASN A 132 -20.41 -2.78 -9.81
C ASN A 132 -21.69 -3.14 -10.60
N VAL A 133 -21.93 -2.50 -11.74
CA VAL A 133 -23.15 -2.71 -12.54
C VAL A 133 -23.24 -4.16 -13.06
N ASP A 134 -22.13 -4.69 -13.54
CA ASP A 134 -22.04 -5.96 -14.26
C ASP A 134 -20.87 -6.86 -13.82
N TYR A 135 -20.29 -6.56 -12.65
CA TYR A 135 -19.32 -7.40 -11.98
C TYR A 135 -19.23 -7.06 -10.49
N LEU A 136 -18.65 -7.98 -9.73
CA LEU A 136 -18.25 -7.78 -8.34
C LEU A 136 -16.94 -8.53 -8.05
N TYR A 137 -16.25 -8.11 -7.02
CA TYR A 137 -15.09 -8.81 -6.46
C TYR A 137 -15.08 -8.65 -4.94
N THR A 138 -14.59 -9.68 -4.26
CA THR A 138 -14.41 -9.63 -2.80
C THR A 138 -13.04 -9.09 -2.43
N LEU A 139 -12.97 -8.34 -1.34
CA LEU A 139 -11.75 -7.83 -0.74
C LEU A 139 -11.91 -7.85 0.78
N PHE A 140 -11.28 -8.82 1.45
CA PHE A 140 -11.51 -9.10 2.87
C PHE A 140 -10.37 -8.68 3.80
N VAL A 141 -9.27 -8.17 3.25
CA VAL A 141 -8.17 -7.65 4.07
C VAL A 141 -8.60 -6.37 4.82
N PRO A 142 -8.26 -6.20 6.11
CA PRO A 142 -7.53 -7.13 6.96
C PRO A 142 -8.42 -8.18 7.65
N ALA A 143 -9.68 -7.89 7.95
CA ALA A 143 -10.63 -8.76 8.62
C ALA A 143 -12.07 -8.34 8.29
N HIS A 144 -12.41 -8.35 7.00
CA HIS A 144 -13.70 -7.94 6.48
C HIS A 144 -14.53 -9.10 5.91
N ALA A 145 -14.06 -10.35 6.01
CA ALA A 145 -14.82 -11.52 5.59
C ALA A 145 -16.15 -11.63 6.36
N ARG A 146 -16.14 -11.27 7.64
CA ARG A 146 -17.34 -11.21 8.49
C ARG A 146 -18.44 -10.26 8.01
N SER A 147 -18.12 -9.32 7.10
CA SER A 147 -19.13 -8.46 6.50
C SER A 147 -19.96 -9.18 5.41
N VAL A 148 -19.46 -10.33 4.93
CA VAL A 148 -20.04 -11.06 3.80
C VAL A 148 -20.62 -12.40 4.22
N PHE A 149 -19.99 -13.12 5.14
CA PHE A 149 -20.47 -14.39 5.72
C PHE A 149 -19.97 -14.54 7.15
N ALA A 150 -20.54 -15.47 7.93
CA ALA A 150 -20.13 -15.68 9.33
C ALA A 150 -18.82 -16.49 9.40
N CYS A 151 -17.82 -16.03 10.16
CA CYS A 151 -16.53 -16.71 10.20
C CYS A 151 -15.76 -16.44 11.49
N PHE A 152 -14.63 -17.10 11.65
CA PHE A 152 -13.59 -16.74 12.62
C PHE A 152 -12.57 -15.85 11.89
N ASP A 153 -12.80 -14.55 11.91
CA ASP A 153 -12.12 -13.59 11.03
C ASP A 153 -10.76 -13.13 11.60
N GLN A 154 -9.83 -14.08 11.71
CA GLN A 154 -8.47 -13.84 12.21
C GLN A 154 -7.43 -14.65 11.40
N PRO A 155 -6.19 -14.17 11.27
CA PRO A 155 -5.22 -14.75 10.33
C PRO A 155 -4.65 -16.10 10.76
N ASP A 156 -4.66 -16.44 12.06
CA ASP A 156 -4.10 -17.68 12.59
C ASP A 156 -5.11 -18.84 12.70
N LEU A 157 -6.33 -18.63 12.22
CA LEU A 157 -7.34 -19.69 12.04
C LEU A 157 -7.54 -19.99 10.55
N LYS A 158 -6.54 -20.61 9.92
CA LYS A 158 -6.62 -21.03 8.52
C LYS A 158 -7.71 -22.10 8.34
N ALA A 159 -8.46 -22.00 7.24
CA ALA A 159 -9.58 -22.85 6.90
C ALA A 159 -9.54 -23.31 5.44
N ARG A 160 -10.38 -24.31 5.10
CA ARG A 160 -10.67 -24.71 3.71
C ARG A 160 -12.05 -24.20 3.33
N PHE A 161 -12.20 -23.75 2.09
CA PHE A 161 -13.42 -23.16 1.58
C PHE A 161 -13.96 -23.95 0.40
N SER A 162 -15.22 -24.36 0.47
CA SER A 162 -16.00 -24.94 -0.62
C SER A 162 -17.02 -23.91 -1.07
N LEU A 163 -16.81 -23.32 -2.25
CA LEU A 163 -17.63 -22.21 -2.77
C LEU A 163 -18.60 -22.68 -3.86
N SER A 164 -19.83 -22.16 -3.80
CA SER A 164 -20.80 -22.23 -4.89
C SER A 164 -21.38 -20.83 -5.16
N LEU A 165 -21.47 -20.44 -6.43
CA LEU A 165 -22.05 -19.18 -6.86
C LEU A 165 -23.26 -19.43 -7.76
N THR A 166 -24.42 -18.89 -7.41
CA THR A 166 -25.56 -18.74 -8.31
C THR A 166 -25.55 -17.31 -8.82
N MET A 167 -25.45 -17.11 -10.14
CA MET A 167 -25.20 -15.81 -10.76
C MET A 167 -25.78 -15.74 -12.17
N PRO A 168 -25.87 -14.55 -12.81
CA PRO A 168 -26.30 -14.40 -14.21
C PRO A 168 -25.57 -15.36 -15.15
N SER A 169 -26.28 -15.90 -16.13
CA SER A 169 -25.77 -16.98 -16.99
C SER A 169 -24.65 -16.54 -17.95
N ASP A 170 -24.56 -15.25 -18.26
CA ASP A 170 -23.54 -14.62 -19.09
C ASP A 170 -22.29 -14.19 -18.30
N TRP A 171 -22.31 -14.26 -16.96
CA TRP A 171 -21.15 -13.94 -16.14
C TRP A 171 -20.14 -15.10 -16.09
N VAL A 172 -18.87 -14.79 -15.91
CA VAL A 172 -17.81 -15.73 -15.58
C VAL A 172 -17.34 -15.47 -14.14
N ALA A 173 -16.70 -16.47 -13.53
CA ALA A 173 -16.19 -16.33 -12.16
C ALA A 173 -14.85 -17.04 -11.98
N ILE A 174 -14.04 -16.48 -11.07
CA ILE A 174 -12.78 -17.03 -10.57
C ILE A 174 -12.78 -17.02 -9.04
N SER A 175 -12.12 -18.00 -8.43
CA SER A 175 -11.91 -18.10 -6.99
C SER A 175 -10.58 -18.81 -6.69
N ASN A 176 -10.25 -19.01 -5.41
CA ASN A 176 -9.01 -19.65 -4.95
C ASN A 176 -8.81 -21.08 -5.48
N ALA A 177 -9.87 -21.77 -5.86
CA ALA A 177 -9.83 -23.13 -6.40
C ALA A 177 -10.38 -23.19 -7.83
N SER A 178 -10.11 -24.28 -8.54
CA SER A 178 -10.60 -24.52 -9.89
C SER A 178 -12.11 -24.76 -9.89
N VAL A 179 -12.76 -24.42 -11.02
CA VAL A 179 -14.16 -24.75 -11.22
C VAL A 179 -14.30 -26.28 -11.35
N LEU A 180 -15.19 -26.87 -10.56
CA LEU A 180 -15.56 -28.27 -10.73
C LEU A 180 -16.21 -28.49 -12.10
N HIS A 181 -15.60 -29.32 -12.94
CA HIS A 181 -16.16 -29.70 -14.21
C HIS A 181 -17.48 -30.47 -14.00
N GLN A 182 -18.58 -29.76 -14.16
CA GLN A 182 -19.89 -30.38 -14.18
C GLN A 182 -20.17 -30.98 -15.57
N LYS A 183 -20.41 -32.29 -15.61
CA LYS A 183 -21.28 -32.84 -16.65
C LYS A 183 -22.62 -32.12 -16.48
N SER A 184 -23.04 -31.37 -17.47
CA SER A 184 -24.22 -30.50 -17.43
C SER A 184 -25.52 -31.28 -17.17
N LYS A 185 -25.78 -31.64 -15.91
CA LYS A 185 -27.15 -31.85 -15.46
C LYS A 185 -27.73 -30.46 -15.28
N LYS A 186 -28.64 -30.02 -16.19
CA LYS A 186 -29.48 -28.86 -15.98
C LYS A 186 -30.04 -29.01 -14.55
N GLU A 187 -29.71 -28.10 -13.64
CA GLU A 187 -30.40 -28.06 -12.35
C GLU A 187 -31.85 -27.69 -12.66
N LYS A 188 -32.75 -28.66 -12.48
CA LYS A 188 -34.14 -28.64 -12.97
C LYS A 188 -35.00 -27.49 -12.41
N HIS A 189 -34.47 -26.66 -11.52
CA HIS A 189 -35.18 -25.61 -10.81
C HIS A 189 -34.57 -24.20 -10.91
N LEU A 190 -33.49 -24.02 -11.68
CA LEU A 190 -32.88 -22.69 -11.83
C LEU A 190 -33.47 -21.96 -13.05
N PRO A 191 -33.86 -20.66 -12.92
CA PRO A 191 -34.27 -19.86 -14.07
C PRO A 191 -33.19 -19.82 -15.16
N ALA A 192 -33.60 -19.77 -16.43
CA ALA A 192 -32.69 -19.87 -17.58
C ALA A 192 -31.66 -18.71 -17.64
N TYR A 193 -31.95 -17.58 -17.01
CA TYR A 193 -31.04 -16.44 -16.90
C TYR A 193 -30.00 -16.57 -15.80
N LEU A 194 -30.06 -17.62 -14.98
CA LEU A 194 -29.08 -17.91 -13.92
C LEU A 194 -28.31 -19.19 -14.22
N LYS A 195 -27.09 -19.26 -13.68
CA LYS A 195 -26.30 -20.50 -13.62
C LYS A 195 -25.67 -20.67 -12.24
N LYS A 196 -25.37 -21.92 -11.88
CA LYS A 196 -24.64 -22.27 -10.68
C LYS A 196 -23.24 -22.74 -11.04
N VAL A 197 -22.23 -22.13 -10.47
CA VAL A 197 -20.82 -22.54 -10.57
C VAL A 197 -20.37 -23.06 -9.22
N ARG A 198 -19.72 -24.23 -9.21
CA ARG A 198 -19.12 -24.83 -8.01
C ARG A 198 -17.63 -24.90 -8.20
N PHE A 199 -16.90 -24.58 -7.15
CA PHE A 199 -15.45 -24.68 -7.10
C PHE A 199 -15.03 -25.92 -6.29
N GLU A 200 -13.84 -26.41 -6.56
CA GLU A 200 -13.18 -27.40 -5.70
C GLU A 200 -12.93 -26.80 -4.30
N GLU A 201 -12.63 -27.63 -3.32
CA GLU A 201 -12.20 -27.17 -2.01
C GLU A 201 -10.85 -26.46 -2.13
N SER A 202 -10.72 -25.26 -1.55
CA SER A 202 -9.49 -24.49 -1.55
C SER A 202 -8.36 -25.18 -0.81
N ASP A 203 -7.16 -24.70 -0.99
CA ASP A 203 -6.06 -24.94 -0.06
C ASP A 203 -6.36 -24.32 1.31
N LEU A 204 -5.48 -24.53 2.29
CA LEU A 204 -5.63 -23.98 3.63
C LEU A 204 -5.27 -22.48 3.64
N LEU A 205 -6.26 -21.62 3.87
CA LEU A 205 -6.15 -20.16 3.78
C LEU A 205 -6.74 -19.46 5.01
N PRO A 206 -6.21 -18.33 5.46
CA PRO A 206 -6.94 -17.43 6.37
C PRO A 206 -8.13 -16.78 5.64
N THR A 207 -9.09 -16.27 6.39
CA THR A 207 -10.33 -15.66 5.85
C THR A 207 -10.05 -14.49 4.91
N TYR A 208 -9.04 -13.66 5.19
CA TYR A 208 -8.72 -12.48 4.38
C TYR A 208 -8.19 -12.83 2.98
N LEU A 209 -7.67 -14.05 2.76
CA LEU A 209 -7.21 -14.56 1.47
C LEU A 209 -8.28 -15.33 0.68
N PHE A 210 -9.41 -15.65 1.31
CA PHE A 210 -10.54 -16.20 0.58
C PHE A 210 -11.12 -15.15 -0.35
N SER A 211 -11.29 -15.50 -1.64
CA SER A 211 -11.74 -14.54 -2.65
C SER A 211 -12.53 -15.19 -3.76
N PHE A 212 -13.45 -14.40 -4.31
CA PHE A 212 -14.06 -14.66 -5.61
C PHE A 212 -14.34 -13.36 -6.37
N THR A 213 -14.26 -13.45 -7.69
CA THR A 213 -14.68 -12.39 -8.60
C THR A 213 -15.67 -13.01 -9.59
N ALA A 214 -16.77 -12.30 -9.87
CA ALA A 214 -17.79 -12.74 -10.83
C ALA A 214 -18.30 -11.55 -11.65
N GLY A 215 -18.60 -11.77 -12.95
CA GLY A 215 -19.13 -10.69 -13.80
C GLY A 215 -18.88 -10.91 -15.28
N LYS A 216 -19.12 -9.84 -16.05
CA LYS A 216 -18.84 -9.81 -17.49
C LYS A 216 -17.36 -9.53 -17.73
N PHE A 217 -16.56 -10.59 -17.77
CA PHE A 217 -15.14 -10.53 -18.08
C PHE A 217 -14.80 -11.33 -19.33
N GLN A 218 -13.76 -10.92 -20.02
CA GLN A 218 -13.02 -11.76 -20.97
C GLN A 218 -12.16 -12.74 -20.16
N ARG A 219 -12.02 -13.97 -20.68
CA ARG A 219 -11.23 -15.03 -20.06
C ARG A 219 -10.13 -15.47 -21.01
N GLN A 220 -8.90 -15.49 -20.52
CA GLN A 220 -7.75 -16.02 -21.24
C GLN A 220 -7.02 -17.05 -20.39
N VAL A 221 -6.57 -18.13 -21.03
CA VAL A 221 -5.75 -19.17 -20.40
C VAL A 221 -4.49 -19.32 -21.23
N ALA A 222 -3.35 -19.35 -20.56
CA ALA A 222 -2.05 -19.60 -21.17
C ALA A 222 -1.36 -20.75 -20.43
N GLU A 223 -0.49 -21.47 -21.15
CA GLU A 223 0.40 -22.46 -20.55
C GLU A 223 1.83 -21.91 -20.57
N ARG A 224 2.48 -21.93 -19.40
CA ARG A 224 3.88 -21.54 -19.24
C ARG A 224 4.57 -22.55 -18.30
N ASP A 225 5.69 -23.10 -18.75
CA ASP A 225 6.49 -24.07 -17.96
C ASP A 225 5.67 -25.26 -17.45
N GLY A 226 4.73 -25.77 -18.28
CA GLY A 226 3.81 -26.87 -17.93
C GLY A 226 2.72 -26.49 -16.92
N ARG A 227 2.54 -25.21 -16.61
CA ARG A 227 1.53 -24.68 -15.66
C ARG A 227 0.49 -23.88 -16.42
N GLN A 228 -0.79 -24.13 -16.12
CA GLN A 228 -1.89 -23.31 -16.62
C GLN A 228 -2.02 -22.04 -15.77
N LEU A 229 -2.07 -20.89 -16.45
CA LEU A 229 -2.31 -19.57 -15.89
C LEU A 229 -3.63 -19.06 -16.44
N GLU A 230 -4.53 -18.61 -15.56
CA GLU A 230 -5.85 -18.12 -15.92
C GLU A 230 -6.00 -16.64 -15.61
N ALA A 231 -6.49 -15.85 -16.57
CA ALA A 231 -6.74 -14.42 -16.43
C ALA A 231 -8.21 -14.07 -16.72
N LEU A 232 -8.79 -13.18 -15.93
CA LEU A 232 -10.03 -12.46 -16.24
C LEU A 232 -9.73 -10.96 -16.37
N TYR A 233 -10.30 -10.27 -17.35
CA TYR A 233 -10.11 -8.83 -17.54
C TYR A 233 -11.29 -8.21 -18.31
N ARG A 234 -11.35 -6.86 -18.30
CA ARG A 234 -12.40 -6.06 -18.96
C ARG A 234 -11.86 -5.09 -20.01
N GLU A 235 -10.54 -5.03 -20.22
CA GLU A 235 -9.94 -4.17 -21.25
C GLU A 235 -10.39 -4.59 -22.64
N THR A 236 -10.70 -3.62 -23.49
CA THR A 236 -11.19 -3.82 -24.86
C THR A 236 -10.27 -3.26 -25.94
N ASP A 237 -9.24 -2.51 -25.54
CA ASP A 237 -8.21 -2.02 -26.45
C ASP A 237 -7.30 -3.20 -26.86
N SER A 238 -7.32 -3.54 -28.14
CA SER A 238 -6.57 -4.68 -28.68
C SER A 238 -5.05 -4.55 -28.50
N LEU A 239 -4.49 -3.33 -28.48
CA LEU A 239 -3.07 -3.11 -28.24
C LEU A 239 -2.68 -3.39 -26.78
N LYS A 240 -3.57 -3.09 -25.85
CA LYS A 240 -3.39 -3.40 -24.44
C LYS A 240 -3.61 -4.88 -24.16
N VAL A 241 -4.66 -5.47 -24.73
CA VAL A 241 -4.93 -6.92 -24.58
C VAL A 241 -3.78 -7.76 -25.14
N ALA A 242 -3.12 -7.33 -26.21
CA ALA A 242 -1.95 -8.02 -26.75
C ALA A 242 -0.77 -8.09 -25.76
N GLN A 243 -0.73 -7.27 -24.71
CA GLN A 243 0.29 -7.33 -23.66
C GLN A 243 0.10 -8.50 -22.67
N MET A 244 -1.05 -9.16 -22.70
CA MET A 244 -1.34 -10.28 -21.78
C MET A 244 -0.32 -11.43 -21.91
N ASP A 245 0.21 -11.69 -23.09
CA ASP A 245 1.26 -12.72 -23.26
C ASP A 245 2.52 -12.36 -22.45
N LYS A 246 2.93 -11.07 -22.46
CA LYS A 246 4.06 -10.58 -21.64
C LYS A 246 3.75 -10.70 -20.14
N VAL A 247 2.51 -10.41 -19.74
CA VAL A 247 2.07 -10.58 -18.33
C VAL A 247 2.18 -12.05 -17.90
N PHE A 248 1.76 -12.99 -18.72
CA PHE A 248 1.93 -14.42 -18.44
C PHE A 248 3.41 -14.83 -18.36
N ASP A 249 4.27 -14.28 -19.21
CA ASP A 249 5.71 -14.52 -19.18
C ASP A 249 6.33 -13.97 -17.89
N GLU A 250 5.96 -12.75 -17.46
CA GLU A 250 6.43 -12.11 -16.22
C GLU A 250 6.00 -12.91 -14.98
N ILE A 251 4.79 -13.49 -14.97
CA ILE A 251 4.31 -14.40 -13.91
C ILE A 251 5.14 -15.69 -13.88
N ALA A 252 5.32 -16.36 -15.02
CA ALA A 252 6.07 -17.62 -15.11
C ALA A 252 7.51 -17.45 -14.63
N LEU A 253 8.14 -16.35 -15.04
CA LEU A 253 9.48 -15.97 -14.62
C LEU A 253 9.57 -15.78 -13.11
N SER A 254 8.63 -15.03 -12.51
CA SER A 254 8.59 -14.79 -11.07
C SER A 254 8.42 -16.11 -10.30
N LEU A 255 7.53 -16.99 -10.77
CA LEU A 255 7.34 -18.32 -10.20
C LEU A 255 8.61 -19.17 -10.25
N GLY A 256 9.24 -19.27 -11.43
CA GLY A 256 10.47 -20.07 -11.61
C GLY A 256 11.62 -19.57 -10.74
N TRP A 257 11.77 -18.24 -10.63
CA TRP A 257 12.79 -17.65 -9.78
C TRP A 257 12.55 -17.95 -8.30
N LEU A 258 11.30 -17.79 -7.83
CA LEU A 258 10.91 -18.04 -6.43
C LEU A 258 11.03 -19.52 -6.05
N GLU A 259 10.62 -20.45 -6.92
CA GLU A 259 10.79 -21.89 -6.70
C GLU A 259 12.26 -22.27 -6.55
N LYS A 260 13.14 -21.67 -7.36
CA LYS A 260 14.59 -21.84 -7.28
C LYS A 260 15.16 -21.22 -5.99
N TYR A 261 14.79 -19.99 -5.67
CA TYR A 261 15.30 -19.25 -4.50
C TYR A 261 14.90 -19.90 -3.19
N THR A 262 13.62 -20.33 -3.07
CA THR A 262 13.07 -20.93 -1.84
C THR A 262 13.28 -22.44 -1.76
N GLY A 263 13.60 -23.10 -2.86
CA GLY A 263 13.65 -24.58 -2.94
C GLY A 263 12.31 -25.25 -2.59
N ILE A 264 11.20 -24.51 -2.74
CA ILE A 264 9.83 -24.98 -2.47
C ILE A 264 9.01 -24.69 -3.74
N ALA A 265 8.42 -25.73 -4.34
CA ALA A 265 7.52 -25.59 -5.46
C ALA A 265 6.32 -24.70 -5.11
N TYR A 266 5.69 -24.07 -6.11
CA TYR A 266 4.48 -23.28 -5.91
C TYR A 266 3.46 -24.01 -5.02
N PRO A 267 3.07 -23.44 -3.86
CA PRO A 267 2.43 -24.22 -2.80
C PRO A 267 0.91 -24.42 -2.98
N PHE A 268 0.31 -23.84 -4.02
CA PHE A 268 -1.15 -23.88 -4.24
C PHE A 268 -1.49 -24.63 -5.53
N LYS A 269 -2.75 -25.13 -5.63
CA LYS A 269 -3.21 -25.96 -6.75
C LYS A 269 -3.39 -25.21 -8.06
N LYS A 270 -3.65 -23.89 -8.00
CA LYS A 270 -4.05 -23.07 -9.13
C LYS A 270 -3.34 -21.73 -9.09
N TYR A 271 -2.90 -21.24 -10.26
CA TYR A 271 -2.53 -19.84 -10.44
C TYR A 271 -3.56 -19.15 -11.35
N GLY A 272 -4.23 -18.13 -10.85
CA GLY A 272 -5.20 -17.34 -11.60
C GLY A 272 -5.23 -15.92 -11.07
N PHE A 273 -5.62 -14.98 -11.93
CA PHE A 273 -5.70 -13.58 -11.57
C PHE A 273 -6.84 -12.86 -12.31
N VAL A 274 -7.19 -11.69 -11.82
CA VAL A 274 -8.17 -10.80 -12.43
C VAL A 274 -7.63 -9.38 -12.49
N VAL A 275 -7.83 -8.72 -13.63
CA VAL A 275 -7.46 -7.30 -13.83
C VAL A 275 -8.73 -6.46 -13.75
N LEU A 276 -8.82 -5.62 -12.74
CA LEU A 276 -10.02 -4.89 -12.31
C LEU A 276 -9.91 -3.40 -12.63
N PRO A 277 -10.90 -2.81 -13.33
CA PRO A 277 -10.96 -1.37 -13.51
C PRO A 277 -11.33 -0.67 -12.19
N GLY A 278 -10.63 0.42 -11.90
CA GLY A 278 -10.87 1.19 -10.69
C GLY A 278 -10.57 0.45 -9.38
N TYR A 279 -9.69 -0.58 -9.44
CA TYR A 279 -9.28 -1.33 -8.25
C TYR A 279 -8.50 -0.42 -7.29
N GLN A 280 -8.83 -0.49 -6.00
CA GLN A 280 -8.28 0.41 -4.98
C GLN A 280 -6.81 0.14 -4.65
N PHE A 281 -6.34 -1.11 -4.79
CA PHE A 281 -4.94 -1.50 -4.56
C PHE A 281 -4.15 -1.60 -5.88
N GLY A 282 -2.84 -1.76 -5.80
CA GLY A 282 -2.01 -2.17 -6.94
C GLY A 282 -2.29 -3.62 -7.28
N GLY A 283 -2.19 -4.49 -6.28
CA GLY A 283 -2.50 -5.90 -6.31
C GLY A 283 -3.04 -6.40 -4.97
N MET A 284 -3.46 -7.66 -4.95
CA MET A 284 -3.85 -8.41 -3.75
C MET A 284 -3.62 -9.91 -3.98
N GLU A 285 -2.92 -10.53 -3.06
CA GLU A 285 -2.27 -11.83 -3.16
C GLU A 285 -3.19 -13.05 -3.03
N HIS A 286 -4.47 -12.98 -3.31
CA HIS A 286 -5.39 -14.12 -3.15
C HIS A 286 -4.91 -15.36 -3.93
N PRO A 287 -4.51 -16.49 -3.31
CA PRO A 287 -4.04 -17.66 -4.03
C PRO A 287 -5.07 -18.14 -5.06
N GLY A 288 -4.65 -18.32 -6.31
CA GLY A 288 -5.52 -18.74 -7.42
C GLY A 288 -6.50 -17.70 -7.95
N ALA A 289 -6.56 -16.51 -7.36
CA ALA A 289 -7.47 -15.41 -7.73
C ALA A 289 -6.85 -14.03 -7.42
N ILE A 290 -5.56 -13.85 -7.72
CA ILE A 290 -4.83 -12.58 -7.52
C ILE A 290 -5.59 -11.45 -8.20
N GLN A 291 -5.70 -10.30 -7.54
CA GLN A 291 -6.36 -9.13 -8.10
C GLN A 291 -5.32 -8.06 -8.46
N PHE A 292 -5.44 -7.45 -9.63
CA PHE A 292 -4.56 -6.39 -10.09
C PHE A 292 -5.36 -5.18 -10.57
N ARG A 293 -4.78 -3.99 -10.41
CA ARG A 293 -5.31 -2.76 -10.99
C ARG A 293 -5.05 -2.72 -12.50
N ASP A 294 -6.07 -2.40 -13.28
CA ASP A 294 -5.99 -2.33 -14.75
C ASP A 294 -4.88 -1.39 -15.25
N LYS A 295 -4.77 -0.20 -14.66
CA LYS A 295 -3.77 0.82 -15.05
C LYS A 295 -2.32 0.40 -14.76
N SER A 296 -2.10 -0.57 -13.86
CA SER A 296 -0.78 -1.11 -13.55
C SER A 296 -0.36 -2.26 -14.46
N ILE A 297 -1.32 -2.97 -15.05
CA ILE A 297 -1.08 -4.13 -15.93
C ILE A 297 -1.13 -3.74 -17.40
N PHE A 298 -2.15 -2.98 -17.82
CA PHE A 298 -2.32 -2.53 -19.19
C PHE A 298 -1.64 -1.17 -19.41
N LEU A 299 -0.38 -1.20 -19.81
CA LEU A 299 0.42 0.00 -20.06
C LEU A 299 0.03 0.70 -21.38
N GLY A 300 0.57 1.88 -21.63
CA GLY A 300 0.42 2.58 -22.89
C GLY A 300 1.06 1.83 -24.08
N LYS A 301 0.88 2.36 -25.30
CA LYS A 301 1.46 1.77 -26.51
C LYS A 301 2.99 1.70 -26.46
N ASP A 302 3.62 2.73 -25.91
CA ASP A 302 5.07 2.86 -25.81
C ASP A 302 5.43 3.16 -24.35
N PRO A 303 5.40 2.16 -23.46
CA PRO A 303 5.68 2.38 -22.05
C PRO A 303 7.13 2.82 -21.82
N THR A 304 7.34 3.58 -20.76
CA THR A 304 8.70 3.91 -20.31
C THR A 304 9.34 2.69 -19.65
N PRO A 305 10.68 2.61 -19.57
CA PRO A 305 11.36 1.55 -18.82
C PRO A 305 10.90 1.45 -17.34
N ASP A 306 10.60 2.59 -16.73
CA ASP A 306 10.09 2.67 -15.35
C ASP A 306 8.67 2.06 -15.23
N GLU A 307 7.79 2.28 -16.21
CA GLU A 307 6.45 1.67 -16.24
C GLU A 307 6.54 0.14 -16.42
N GLU A 308 7.43 -0.35 -17.29
CA GLU A 308 7.65 -1.80 -17.47
C GLU A 308 8.24 -2.46 -16.22
N LEU A 309 9.22 -1.82 -15.59
CA LEU A 309 9.83 -2.28 -14.35
C LEU A 309 8.78 -2.35 -13.23
N ASN A 310 8.00 -1.30 -13.03
CA ASN A 310 6.95 -1.24 -12.01
C ASN A 310 5.88 -2.33 -12.21
N ARG A 311 5.54 -2.69 -13.46
CA ARG A 311 4.62 -3.82 -13.73
C ARG A 311 5.20 -5.15 -13.31
N LEU A 312 6.46 -5.44 -13.70
CA LEU A 312 7.12 -6.67 -13.27
C LEU A 312 7.25 -6.74 -11.74
N GLU A 313 7.67 -5.64 -11.10
CA GLU A 313 7.80 -5.57 -9.64
C GLU A 313 6.46 -5.83 -8.93
N LEU A 314 5.35 -5.29 -9.44
CA LEU A 314 4.01 -5.59 -8.91
C LEU A 314 3.66 -7.07 -9.07
N ILE A 315 3.84 -7.64 -10.26
CA ILE A 315 3.57 -9.07 -10.53
C ILE A 315 4.44 -9.97 -9.63
N ALA A 316 5.71 -9.65 -9.51
CA ALA A 316 6.65 -10.39 -8.66
C ALA A 316 6.31 -10.27 -7.16
N HIS A 317 5.84 -9.09 -6.71
CA HIS A 317 5.37 -8.85 -5.35
C HIS A 317 4.19 -9.77 -5.01
N GLU A 318 3.12 -9.74 -5.81
CA GLU A 318 1.94 -10.59 -5.57
C GLU A 318 2.26 -12.09 -5.70
N THR A 319 3.21 -12.45 -6.57
CA THR A 319 3.65 -13.83 -6.70
C THR A 319 4.49 -14.28 -5.50
N THR A 320 5.32 -13.40 -4.94
CA THR A 320 6.13 -13.68 -3.74
C THR A 320 5.28 -13.98 -2.51
N HIS A 321 4.14 -13.31 -2.39
CA HIS A 321 3.20 -13.57 -1.30
C HIS A 321 2.76 -15.02 -1.20
N MET A 322 2.77 -15.79 -2.29
CA MET A 322 2.43 -17.22 -2.25
C MET A 322 3.27 -18.00 -1.24
N TRP A 323 4.53 -17.59 -1.02
CA TRP A 323 5.39 -18.17 0.02
C TRP A 323 5.37 -17.34 1.32
N PHE A 324 5.44 -16.00 1.20
CA PHE A 324 5.54 -15.06 2.32
C PHE A 324 4.22 -14.28 2.50
N GLY A 325 3.34 -14.80 3.32
CA GLY A 325 1.99 -14.29 3.57
C GLY A 325 0.94 -15.39 3.47
N ASP A 326 1.05 -16.25 2.46
CA ASP A 326 0.04 -17.29 2.16
C ASP A 326 0.46 -18.66 2.67
N LEU A 327 1.61 -19.18 2.24
CA LEU A 327 2.16 -20.43 2.79
C LEU A 327 2.45 -20.27 4.29
N VAL A 328 3.24 -19.25 4.63
CA VAL A 328 3.50 -18.83 6.01
C VAL A 328 2.85 -17.47 6.24
N THR A 329 1.81 -17.44 7.08
CA THR A 329 1.03 -16.24 7.38
C THR A 329 1.43 -15.68 8.76
N MET A 330 1.38 -14.36 8.95
CA MET A 330 1.54 -13.76 10.27
C MET A 330 0.52 -14.33 11.27
N ARG A 331 0.90 -14.45 12.53
CA ARG A 331 -0.01 -14.89 13.60
C ARG A 331 -1.06 -13.83 13.93
N TRP A 332 -0.67 -12.56 13.88
CA TRP A 332 -1.49 -11.40 14.14
C TRP A 332 -1.07 -10.24 13.24
N PHE A 333 -1.99 -9.33 12.95
CA PHE A 333 -1.72 -8.23 11.99
C PHE A 333 -0.66 -7.22 12.44
N ASN A 334 -0.24 -7.20 13.70
CA ASN A 334 0.94 -6.41 14.13
C ASN A 334 2.22 -6.79 13.36
N ASP A 335 2.29 -8.01 12.83
CA ASP A 335 3.37 -8.54 12.01
C ASP A 335 3.04 -8.60 10.50
N VAL A 336 1.97 -7.93 10.05
CA VAL A 336 1.58 -7.90 8.62
C VAL A 336 2.70 -7.39 7.71
N TRP A 337 3.52 -6.49 8.23
CA TRP A 337 4.67 -5.94 7.52
C TRP A 337 5.68 -7.01 7.07
N THR A 338 5.74 -8.15 7.74
CA THR A 338 6.67 -9.23 7.38
C THR A 338 6.37 -9.81 6.01
N LYS A 339 5.11 -9.97 5.63
CA LYS A 339 4.76 -10.44 4.29
C LYS A 339 5.08 -9.38 3.22
N GLU A 340 4.80 -8.12 3.50
CA GLU A 340 5.04 -7.00 2.59
C GLU A 340 6.54 -6.78 2.33
N VAL A 341 7.36 -6.86 3.38
CA VAL A 341 8.79 -6.66 3.25
C VAL A 341 9.46 -7.72 2.38
N PHE A 342 9.05 -8.99 2.51
CA PHE A 342 9.61 -10.05 1.66
C PHE A 342 9.08 -9.98 0.24
N ALA A 343 7.80 -9.62 0.05
CA ALA A 343 7.24 -9.42 -1.27
C ALA A 343 8.00 -8.33 -2.03
N ASN A 344 8.28 -7.19 -1.41
CA ASN A 344 9.05 -6.11 -2.00
C ASN A 344 10.52 -6.47 -2.23
N LEU A 345 11.20 -7.07 -1.23
CA LEU A 345 12.61 -7.41 -1.33
C LEU A 345 12.89 -8.43 -2.43
N LEU A 346 12.04 -9.45 -2.57
CA LEU A 346 12.22 -10.49 -3.57
C LEU A 346 11.75 -10.03 -4.97
N ALA A 347 10.77 -9.15 -5.06
CA ALA A 347 10.42 -8.49 -6.32
C ALA A 347 11.59 -7.67 -6.88
N ASP A 348 12.30 -6.90 -6.03
CA ASP A 348 13.54 -6.20 -6.43
C ASP A 348 14.62 -7.19 -6.94
N LYS A 349 14.80 -8.33 -6.27
CA LYS A 349 15.76 -9.35 -6.71
C LYS A 349 15.36 -10.01 -8.04
N ILE A 350 14.08 -10.27 -8.26
CA ILE A 350 13.55 -10.83 -9.51
C ILE A 350 13.74 -9.82 -10.65
N SER A 351 13.40 -8.56 -10.42
CA SER A 351 13.50 -7.52 -11.45
C SER A 351 14.96 -7.27 -11.87
N LYS A 352 15.90 -7.43 -10.96
CA LYS A 352 17.35 -7.30 -11.22
C LYS A 352 17.86 -8.27 -12.29
N GLU A 353 17.36 -9.49 -12.33
CA GLU A 353 17.74 -10.45 -13.37
C GLU A 353 17.12 -10.13 -14.74
N GLN A 354 15.92 -9.51 -14.77
CA GLN A 354 15.20 -9.21 -16.00
C GLN A 354 15.56 -7.86 -16.63
N PHE A 355 15.97 -6.92 -15.81
CA PHE A 355 16.38 -5.57 -16.25
C PHE A 355 17.84 -5.29 -15.87
N PRO A 356 18.82 -6.11 -16.36
CA PRO A 356 20.22 -5.96 -15.96
C PRO A 356 20.84 -4.62 -16.41
N GLN A 357 20.18 -3.91 -17.35
CA GLN A 357 20.56 -2.58 -17.83
C GLN A 357 20.17 -1.46 -16.84
N ILE A 358 19.30 -1.74 -15.86
CA ILE A 358 18.89 -0.77 -14.84
C ILE A 358 19.84 -0.83 -13.66
N ASN A 359 20.18 0.33 -13.11
CA ASN A 359 20.88 0.40 -11.85
C ASN A 359 19.91 0.13 -10.69
N HIS A 360 19.85 -1.12 -10.23
CA HIS A 360 18.92 -1.56 -9.19
C HIS A 360 19.23 -0.99 -7.80
N ASP A 361 20.46 -0.63 -7.50
CA ASP A 361 20.77 0.06 -6.24
C ASP A 361 20.16 1.47 -6.24
N LEU A 362 20.24 2.16 -7.36
CA LEU A 362 19.56 3.43 -7.57
C LEU A 362 18.04 3.27 -7.53
N ASN A 363 17.48 2.24 -8.21
CA ASN A 363 16.04 1.96 -8.17
C ASN A 363 15.55 1.71 -6.75
N PHE A 364 16.32 0.99 -5.97
CA PHE A 364 15.99 0.72 -4.56
C PHE A 364 15.93 2.00 -3.72
N LEU A 365 16.89 2.92 -3.91
CA LEU A 365 16.84 4.25 -3.26
C LEU A 365 15.59 5.03 -3.68
N LYS A 366 15.28 5.04 -4.98
CA LYS A 366 14.12 5.72 -5.55
C LYS A 366 12.80 5.17 -5.01
N VAL A 367 12.61 3.84 -5.06
CA VAL A 367 11.32 3.21 -4.75
C VAL A 367 11.07 3.17 -3.24
N TYR A 368 12.08 2.79 -2.45
CA TYR A 368 11.90 2.55 -1.03
C TYR A 368 12.40 3.69 -0.15
N GLN A 369 13.66 4.13 -0.32
CA GLN A 369 14.24 5.07 0.65
C GLN A 369 13.58 6.44 0.62
N THR A 370 13.28 7.00 -0.56
CA THR A 370 12.62 8.31 -0.66
C THR A 370 11.24 8.32 -0.02
N ARG A 371 10.46 7.23 -0.20
CA ARG A 371 9.12 7.10 0.36
C ARG A 371 9.14 6.83 1.87
N ALA A 372 10.09 6.02 2.32
CA ALA A 372 10.32 5.80 3.75
C ALA A 372 10.63 7.10 4.47
N LEU A 373 11.57 7.90 3.93
CA LEU A 373 11.91 9.22 4.47
C LEU A 373 10.72 10.18 4.47
N ALA A 374 9.81 10.09 3.49
CA ALA A 374 8.63 10.94 3.41
C ALA A 374 7.71 10.82 4.63
N THR A 375 7.59 9.64 5.21
CA THR A 375 6.83 9.42 6.46
C THR A 375 7.70 9.56 7.69
N ASP A 376 8.92 9.00 7.68
CA ASP A 376 9.74 8.87 8.88
C ASP A 376 10.29 10.21 9.41
N ARG A 377 10.34 11.26 8.53
CA ARG A 377 10.68 12.63 8.94
C ARG A 377 9.57 13.37 9.68
N THR A 378 8.35 12.84 9.67
CA THR A 378 7.16 13.52 10.18
C THR A 378 6.86 13.17 11.64
N ASP A 379 6.08 13.99 12.31
CA ASP A 379 5.56 13.69 13.67
C ASP A 379 4.55 12.52 13.66
N GLY A 380 4.11 12.08 12.48
CA GLY A 380 3.26 10.91 12.27
C GLY A 380 4.01 9.58 12.18
N THR A 381 5.35 9.58 12.26
CA THR A 381 6.15 8.36 12.21
C THR A 381 5.82 7.39 13.34
N HIS A 382 5.98 6.11 13.06
CA HIS A 382 5.70 5.01 13.99
C HIS A 382 6.69 3.84 13.79
N PRO A 383 6.77 2.88 14.72
CA PRO A 383 7.57 1.66 14.52
C PRO A 383 7.13 0.87 13.30
N ILE A 384 8.01 0.05 12.72
CA ILE A 384 7.64 -0.93 11.69
C ILE A 384 6.65 -1.94 12.32
N GLN A 385 7.03 -2.56 13.45
CA GLN A 385 6.13 -3.41 14.23
C GLN A 385 5.31 -2.56 15.20
N GLN A 386 4.04 -2.40 14.91
CA GLN A 386 3.10 -1.61 15.73
C GLN A 386 2.30 -2.54 16.67
N SER A 387 1.82 -2.02 17.80
CA SER A 387 0.86 -2.74 18.64
C SER A 387 -0.52 -2.76 17.98
N LEU A 388 -1.27 -3.84 18.20
CA LEU A 388 -2.63 -4.01 17.69
C LEU A 388 -3.46 -4.82 18.68
N ASP A 389 -4.42 -4.19 19.31
CA ASP A 389 -5.29 -4.84 20.31
C ASP A 389 -6.58 -5.39 19.69
N ASN A 390 -7.04 -4.82 18.56
CA ASN A 390 -8.27 -5.21 17.88
C ASN A 390 -8.14 -5.07 16.36
N LEU A 391 -8.63 -6.05 15.59
CA LEU A 391 -8.53 -6.08 14.11
C LEU A 391 -9.32 -4.95 13.42
N ASN A 392 -10.26 -4.29 14.09
CA ASN A 392 -10.92 -3.09 13.54
C ASN A 392 -9.93 -1.96 13.25
N ASN A 393 -8.75 -1.97 13.87
CA ASN A 393 -7.69 -1.00 13.66
C ASN A 393 -6.55 -1.51 12.74
N ALA A 394 -6.61 -2.76 12.28
CA ALA A 394 -5.51 -3.36 11.51
C ALA A 394 -5.23 -2.63 10.19
N GLY A 395 -6.25 -2.06 9.56
CA GLY A 395 -6.08 -1.25 8.34
C GLY A 395 -5.20 -0.01 8.53
N LEU A 396 -5.14 0.55 9.74
CA LEU A 396 -4.31 1.72 10.04
C LEU A 396 -2.80 1.43 10.11
N LEU A 397 -2.41 0.15 10.20
CA LEU A 397 -1.00 -0.24 10.24
C LEU A 397 -0.30 -0.03 8.90
N TYR A 398 -1.05 -0.11 7.79
CA TYR A 398 -0.51 -0.02 6.44
C TYR A 398 -0.04 1.39 6.07
N GLY A 399 1.08 1.49 5.35
CA GLY A 399 1.67 2.74 4.88
C GLY A 399 3.15 2.61 4.58
N ASN A 400 3.80 3.73 4.26
CA ASN A 400 5.20 3.75 3.78
C ASN A 400 6.20 3.14 4.78
N ILE A 401 5.90 3.13 6.08
CA ILE A 401 6.80 2.51 7.06
C ILE A 401 6.88 1.00 6.83
N ILE A 402 5.77 0.31 6.59
CA ILE A 402 5.79 -1.14 6.35
C ILE A 402 6.11 -1.52 4.90
N TYR A 403 5.78 -0.67 3.92
CA TYR A 403 6.04 -0.96 2.51
C TYR A 403 7.40 -0.49 2.01
N ASP A 404 7.95 0.57 2.61
CA ASP A 404 9.15 1.23 2.09
C ASP A 404 10.30 1.23 3.11
N LYS A 405 10.09 1.64 4.39
CA LYS A 405 11.15 1.58 5.41
C LYS A 405 11.55 0.13 5.74
N ALA A 406 10.58 -0.77 5.88
CA ALA A 406 10.88 -2.16 6.22
C ALA A 406 11.78 -2.86 5.17
N PRO A 407 11.56 -2.74 3.84
CA PRO A 407 12.51 -3.24 2.84
C PRO A 407 13.93 -2.67 2.98
N VAL A 408 14.08 -1.36 3.27
CA VAL A 408 15.40 -0.76 3.52
C VAL A 408 16.08 -1.42 4.72
N MET A 409 15.34 -1.63 5.82
CA MET A 409 15.88 -2.29 7.01
C MET A 409 16.16 -3.77 6.75
N MET A 410 15.34 -4.46 5.97
CA MET A 410 15.56 -5.86 5.63
C MET A 410 16.82 -6.04 4.75
N ARG A 411 17.06 -5.13 3.80
CA ARG A 411 18.31 -5.10 3.02
C ARG A 411 19.53 -4.88 3.91
N LYS A 412 19.44 -3.98 4.90
CA LYS A 412 20.52 -3.80 5.90
C LYS A 412 20.72 -5.06 6.75
N LEU A 413 19.64 -5.73 7.15
CA LEU A 413 19.73 -7.01 7.88
C LEU A 413 20.41 -8.10 7.03
N GLU A 414 20.05 -8.22 5.75
CA GLU A 414 20.69 -9.15 4.81
C GLU A 414 22.19 -8.83 4.64
N GLN A 415 22.55 -7.55 4.51
CA GLN A 415 23.96 -7.12 4.44
C GLN A 415 24.73 -7.50 5.70
N GLN A 416 24.15 -7.31 6.88
CA GLN A 416 24.76 -7.64 8.17
C GLN A 416 24.96 -9.16 8.35
N MET A 417 24.08 -9.99 7.81
CA MET A 417 24.15 -11.45 7.88
C MET A 417 24.99 -12.08 6.77
N GLY A 418 25.04 -11.44 5.61
CA GLY A 418 25.47 -12.05 4.35
C GLY A 418 24.32 -12.79 3.63
N GLN A 419 24.29 -12.68 2.31
CA GLN A 419 23.19 -13.15 1.46
C GLN A 419 22.88 -14.65 1.62
N GLU A 420 23.90 -15.50 1.69
CA GLU A 420 23.73 -16.95 1.81
C GLU A 420 23.11 -17.36 3.16
N ALA A 421 23.60 -16.77 4.26
CA ALA A 421 23.06 -17.04 5.60
C ALA A 421 21.61 -16.54 5.73
N PHE A 422 21.31 -15.39 5.16
CA PHE A 422 19.98 -14.83 5.13
C PHE A 422 19.02 -15.75 4.34
N GLN A 423 19.38 -16.17 3.12
CA GLN A 423 18.58 -17.10 2.31
C GLN A 423 18.35 -18.43 3.06
N GLN A 424 19.38 -19.02 3.67
CA GLN A 424 19.23 -20.24 4.47
C GLN A 424 18.24 -20.05 5.62
N GLY A 425 18.26 -18.90 6.28
CA GLY A 425 17.30 -18.55 7.32
C GLY A 425 15.87 -18.48 6.81
N LEU A 426 15.64 -17.87 5.66
CA LEU A 426 14.33 -17.82 5.03
C LEU A 426 13.83 -19.21 4.62
N LEU A 427 14.70 -20.08 4.10
CA LEU A 427 14.35 -21.46 3.79
C LEU A 427 13.93 -22.24 5.04
N HIS A 428 14.69 -22.06 6.13
CA HIS A 428 14.35 -22.69 7.41
C HIS A 428 12.98 -22.19 7.93
N TYR A 429 12.74 -20.89 7.88
CA TYR A 429 11.49 -20.26 8.27
C TYR A 429 10.30 -20.81 7.46
N LEU A 430 10.38 -20.81 6.13
CA LEU A 430 9.33 -21.32 5.26
C LEU A 430 9.01 -22.79 5.50
N ARG A 431 10.04 -23.63 5.70
CA ARG A 431 9.85 -25.08 5.96
C ARG A 431 9.26 -25.34 7.35
N SER A 432 9.68 -24.56 8.36
CA SER A 432 9.22 -24.76 9.74
C SER A 432 7.77 -24.36 9.94
N TYR A 433 7.30 -23.37 9.19
CA TYR A 433 5.96 -22.79 9.34
C TYR A 433 5.05 -22.99 8.12
N ALA A 434 5.41 -23.89 7.18
CA ALA A 434 4.59 -24.16 5.99
C ALA A 434 3.13 -24.45 6.35
N TYR A 435 2.20 -23.76 5.71
CA TYR A 435 0.75 -23.79 5.95
C TYR A 435 0.32 -23.41 7.38
N SER A 436 1.20 -22.76 8.13
CA SER A 436 0.99 -22.31 9.50
C SER A 436 1.22 -20.81 9.65
N ASN A 437 1.41 -20.34 10.88
CA ASN A 437 1.56 -18.95 11.24
C ASN A 437 2.85 -18.73 12.04
N ALA A 438 3.51 -17.61 11.80
CA ALA A 438 4.72 -17.21 12.51
C ALA A 438 4.68 -15.74 12.91
N THR A 439 5.57 -15.35 13.81
CA THR A 439 5.79 -13.96 14.24
C THR A 439 7.14 -13.46 13.73
N TRP A 440 7.34 -12.14 13.77
CA TRP A 440 8.65 -11.54 13.53
C TRP A 440 9.72 -12.09 14.48
N ASP A 441 9.37 -12.27 15.77
CA ASP A 441 10.32 -12.78 16.75
C ASP A 441 10.71 -14.25 16.48
N ASP A 442 9.82 -15.08 15.92
CA ASP A 442 10.14 -16.43 15.44
C ASP A 442 11.17 -16.39 14.31
N LEU A 443 11.00 -15.47 13.34
CA LEU A 443 11.96 -15.30 12.24
C LEU A 443 13.32 -14.82 12.76
N ILE A 444 13.36 -13.79 13.61
CA ILE A 444 14.60 -13.28 14.19
C ILE A 444 15.33 -14.36 15.00
N ALA A 445 14.60 -15.22 15.72
CA ALA A 445 15.22 -16.33 16.44
C ALA A 445 15.90 -17.33 15.49
N ILE A 446 15.28 -17.62 14.35
CA ILE A 446 15.90 -18.48 13.30
C ILE A 446 17.16 -17.83 12.73
N LEU A 447 17.07 -16.55 12.33
CA LEU A 447 18.19 -15.82 11.74
C LEU A 447 19.37 -15.68 12.73
N ASP A 448 19.08 -15.34 13.99
CA ASP A 448 20.07 -15.22 15.07
C ASP A 448 20.78 -16.57 15.36
N SER A 449 20.07 -17.70 15.21
CA SER A 449 20.66 -19.04 15.36
C SER A 449 21.65 -19.39 14.26
N ILE A 450 21.50 -18.84 13.06
CA ILE A 450 22.38 -19.06 11.89
C ILE A 450 23.59 -18.11 11.96
N GLN A 451 23.38 -16.86 12.41
CA GLN A 451 24.41 -15.83 12.50
C GLN A 451 24.46 -15.19 13.91
N PRO A 452 24.89 -15.90 14.95
CA PRO A 452 24.79 -15.41 16.34
C PRO A 452 25.59 -14.12 16.62
N HIS A 453 26.64 -13.86 15.82
CA HIS A 453 27.50 -12.67 15.98
C HIS A 453 26.94 -11.41 15.34
N ALA A 454 25.88 -11.51 14.55
CA ALA A 454 25.27 -10.38 13.87
C ALA A 454 24.40 -9.49 14.76
N ASN A 455 24.19 -9.85 16.04
CA ASN A 455 23.41 -9.08 17.02
C ASN A 455 22.04 -8.61 16.53
N LEU A 456 21.30 -9.53 15.90
CA LEU A 456 20.04 -9.23 15.21
C LEU A 456 18.92 -8.76 16.16
N LYS A 457 18.97 -9.14 17.43
CA LYS A 457 18.02 -8.66 18.46
C LYS A 457 18.18 -7.17 18.73
N ALA A 458 19.41 -6.66 18.77
CA ALA A 458 19.63 -5.22 18.93
C ALA A 458 19.22 -4.46 17.67
N PHE A 459 19.49 -5.00 16.49
CA PHE A 459 18.97 -4.47 15.23
C PHE A 459 17.43 -4.39 15.24
N SER A 460 16.77 -5.50 15.56
CA SER A 460 15.30 -5.57 15.65
C SER A 460 14.72 -4.54 16.61
N HIS A 461 15.37 -4.35 17.78
CA HIS A 461 14.89 -3.38 18.77
C HIS A 461 14.91 -1.96 18.18
N VAL A 462 16.04 -1.51 17.63
CA VAL A 462 16.20 -0.10 17.23
C VAL A 462 15.53 0.22 15.90
N TRP A 463 15.63 -0.68 14.91
CA TRP A 463 15.14 -0.40 13.56
C TRP A 463 13.68 -0.82 13.32
N VAL A 464 13.20 -1.85 14.04
CA VAL A 464 11.86 -2.42 13.81
C VAL A 464 10.87 -2.02 14.89
N LYS A 465 11.27 -2.09 16.19
CA LYS A 465 10.37 -1.88 17.32
C LYS A 465 10.35 -0.44 17.84
N GLU A 466 11.29 0.40 17.41
CA GLU A 466 11.33 1.83 17.73
C GLU A 466 10.99 2.70 16.52
N LYS A 467 10.36 3.86 16.74
CA LYS A 467 9.96 4.78 15.69
C LYS A 467 11.08 5.76 15.31
N GLY A 468 10.98 6.29 14.07
CA GLY A 468 11.81 7.38 13.60
C GLY A 468 13.17 6.93 13.07
N MET A 469 14.03 7.91 12.84
CA MET A 469 15.36 7.78 12.24
C MET A 469 16.30 8.82 12.80
N PRO A 470 17.64 8.63 12.71
CA PRO A 470 18.60 9.61 13.18
C PRO A 470 18.62 10.87 12.31
N THR A 471 18.94 11.99 12.94
CA THR A 471 19.49 13.15 12.24
C THR A 471 21.03 13.07 12.33
N ILE A 472 21.70 13.10 11.19
CA ILE A 472 23.15 12.97 11.07
C ILE A 472 23.72 14.27 10.52
N THR A 473 24.76 14.75 11.18
CA THR A 473 25.55 15.93 10.74
C THR A 473 27.03 15.59 10.74
N CYS A 474 27.77 16.23 9.84
CA CYS A 474 29.21 16.09 9.80
C CYS A 474 29.87 17.48 9.85
N ARG A 475 31.05 17.57 10.39
CA ARG A 475 31.89 18.77 10.38
C ARG A 475 33.36 18.41 10.28
N TYR A 476 34.10 19.19 9.53
CA TYR A 476 35.55 19.05 9.47
C TYR A 476 36.21 19.98 10.49
N LYS A 477 37.14 19.47 11.27
CA LYS A 477 37.95 20.25 12.20
C LYS A 477 39.26 19.56 12.53
N ASP A 478 40.39 20.31 12.52
CA ASP A 478 41.71 19.89 13.01
C ASP A 478 42.17 18.52 12.44
N GLY A 479 41.99 18.28 11.13
CA GLY A 479 42.40 17.05 10.47
C GLY A 479 41.51 15.84 10.72
N LYS A 480 40.28 16.07 11.13
CA LYS A 480 39.27 15.04 11.39
C LYS A 480 37.88 15.45 10.87
N ILE A 481 37.11 14.46 10.51
CA ILE A 481 35.68 14.59 10.29
C ILE A 481 34.96 14.05 11.52
N PHE A 482 34.13 14.86 12.12
CA PHE A 482 33.24 14.49 13.23
C PHE A 482 31.87 14.18 12.68
N VAL A 483 31.35 12.98 13.01
CA VAL A 483 30.02 12.55 12.65
C VAL A 483 29.18 12.50 13.93
N ASP A 484 28.13 13.27 13.94
CA ASP A 484 27.21 13.35 15.08
C ASP A 484 25.84 12.81 14.67
N GLN A 485 25.29 11.79 15.37
CA GLN A 485 23.92 11.39 15.22
C GLN A 485 23.08 11.79 16.44
N THR A 486 21.86 12.25 16.19
CA THR A 486 20.93 12.62 17.25
C THR A 486 19.58 11.92 17.06
N ASP A 487 18.99 11.49 18.19
CA ASP A 487 17.61 10.99 18.22
C ASP A 487 16.64 12.20 18.29
N PRO A 488 15.80 12.43 17.23
CA PRO A 488 14.89 13.56 17.22
C PRO A 488 13.83 13.49 18.34
N PHE A 489 13.57 12.28 18.88
CA PHE A 489 12.64 12.09 20.01
C PHE A 489 13.32 12.06 21.39
N ARG A 490 14.63 12.31 21.46
CA ARG A 490 15.43 12.43 22.70
C ARG A 490 15.37 11.22 23.63
N ARG A 491 15.26 10.00 23.06
CA ARG A 491 15.29 8.72 23.80
C ARG A 491 16.71 8.23 24.06
N GLY A 492 17.71 8.83 23.39
CA GLY A 492 19.10 8.42 23.45
C GLY A 492 19.39 7.16 22.62
N LEU A 493 18.57 6.87 21.63
CA LEU A 493 18.81 5.75 20.70
C LEU A 493 19.99 6.04 19.79
N VAL A 494 20.72 4.97 19.45
CA VAL A 494 21.78 4.98 18.46
C VAL A 494 21.40 3.97 17.37
N TRP A 495 21.27 4.45 16.12
CA TRP A 495 21.01 3.65 14.95
C TRP A 495 22.35 3.23 14.34
N ARG A 496 22.81 2.03 14.66
CA ARG A 496 24.04 1.49 14.09
C ARG A 496 23.87 1.24 12.62
N GLN A 497 24.77 1.80 11.81
CA GLN A 497 24.74 1.66 10.35
C GLN A 497 26.07 2.05 9.72
N GLU A 498 26.28 1.60 8.50
CA GLU A 498 27.39 1.99 7.64
C GLU A 498 26.87 2.92 6.54
N PHE A 499 27.67 3.95 6.21
CA PHE A 499 27.49 4.81 5.06
C PHE A 499 28.81 5.47 4.63
N LYS A 500 28.82 6.06 3.45
CA LYS A 500 30.03 6.72 2.92
C LYS A 500 29.91 8.24 2.97
N ILE A 501 31.06 8.87 3.14
CA ILE A 501 31.30 10.31 3.05
C ILE A 501 32.24 10.55 1.88
N GLY A 502 31.86 11.39 0.93
CA GLY A 502 32.73 11.83 -0.19
C GLY A 502 33.41 13.15 0.15
N CYS A 503 34.74 13.18 0.05
CA CYS A 503 35.57 14.36 0.31
C CYS A 503 36.31 14.76 -0.95
N VAL A 504 36.08 15.96 -1.48
CA VAL A 504 36.86 16.50 -2.61
C VAL A 504 37.95 17.43 -2.06
N TYR A 505 39.18 17.20 -2.45
CA TYR A 505 40.34 18.04 -2.16
C TYR A 505 41.29 18.07 -3.38
N ASP A 506 41.80 19.21 -3.75
CA ASP A 506 42.66 19.43 -4.93
C ASP A 506 42.16 18.68 -6.20
N GLY A 507 40.86 18.69 -6.44
CA GLY A 507 40.21 18.03 -7.56
C GLY A 507 40.18 16.49 -7.47
N THR A 508 40.60 15.91 -6.32
CA THR A 508 40.55 14.46 -6.06
C THR A 508 39.42 14.15 -5.11
N LEU A 509 38.57 13.13 -5.46
CA LEU A 509 37.56 12.59 -4.59
C LEU A 509 38.08 11.43 -3.77
N ALA A 510 38.01 11.51 -2.44
CA ALA A 510 38.25 10.43 -1.51
C ALA A 510 36.93 9.96 -0.89
N GLU A 511 36.73 8.66 -0.77
CA GLU A 511 35.62 8.04 -0.08
C GLU A 511 36.06 7.56 1.30
N LEU A 512 35.34 7.96 2.33
CA LEU A 512 35.47 7.45 3.69
C LEU A 512 34.26 6.60 4.02
N THR A 513 34.47 5.41 4.56
CA THR A 513 33.40 4.58 5.10
C THR A 513 33.30 4.82 6.60
N ASP A 514 32.13 5.19 7.07
CA ASP A 514 31.84 5.35 8.48
C ASP A 514 30.91 4.23 8.97
N GLN A 515 31.35 3.53 10.00
CA GLN A 515 30.56 2.56 10.74
C GLN A 515 30.08 3.22 12.03
N VAL A 516 28.95 3.90 11.95
CA VAL A 516 28.38 4.61 13.09
C VAL A 516 27.87 3.61 14.13
N GLU A 517 28.61 3.48 15.23
CA GLU A 517 28.25 2.64 16.38
C GLU A 517 27.85 3.46 17.60
N GLN A 518 28.20 4.74 17.63
CA GLN A 518 27.98 5.65 18.75
C GLN A 518 27.30 6.95 18.28
N ALA A 519 26.89 7.78 19.24
CA ALA A 519 26.30 9.10 18.94
C ALA A 519 27.33 10.09 18.35
N HIS A 520 28.61 9.86 18.57
CA HIS A 520 29.73 10.71 18.11
C HIS A 520 30.86 9.81 17.61
N GLU A 521 31.25 10.03 16.35
CA GLU A 521 32.37 9.34 15.73
C GLU A 521 33.44 10.35 15.24
N GLU A 522 34.70 9.94 15.20
CA GLU A 522 35.82 10.74 14.68
C GLU A 522 36.52 9.95 13.58
N LEU A 523 36.52 10.48 12.36
CA LEU A 523 37.23 9.90 11.23
C LEU A 523 38.47 10.74 10.93
N PRO A 524 39.65 10.16 10.88
CA PRO A 524 40.87 10.89 10.51
C PRO A 524 40.83 11.29 9.03
N PHE A 525 41.01 12.57 8.75
CA PHE A 525 41.09 13.11 7.40
C PHE A 525 42.00 14.35 7.40
N ALA A 526 43.27 14.16 7.02
CA ALA A 526 44.31 15.16 7.17
C ALA A 526 44.19 16.37 6.21
N MET A 527 43.43 16.19 5.07
CA MET A 527 43.28 17.22 4.05
C MET A 527 42.04 18.09 4.33
N TYR A 528 42.08 19.35 3.99
CA TYR A 528 40.86 20.21 4.05
C TYR A 528 39.93 19.87 2.89
N PRO A 529 38.70 19.43 3.15
CA PRO A 529 37.74 19.15 2.09
C PRO A 529 37.19 20.45 1.48
N GLN A 530 37.31 20.61 0.17
CA GLN A 530 36.69 21.71 -0.59
C GLN A 530 35.19 21.45 -0.77
N GLN A 531 34.81 20.16 -0.92
CA GLN A 531 33.41 19.70 -0.94
C GLN A 531 33.27 18.46 -0.06
N LEU A 532 32.16 18.36 0.66
CA LEU A 532 31.86 17.28 1.58
C LEU A 532 30.47 16.71 1.32
N TYR A 533 30.39 15.54 0.67
CA TYR A 533 29.14 14.83 0.38
C TYR A 533 28.77 13.89 1.52
N LEU A 534 27.66 14.17 2.20
CA LEU A 534 27.11 13.30 3.25
C LEU A 534 26.32 12.16 2.63
N ASN A 535 26.39 10.95 3.20
CA ASN A 535 25.71 9.77 2.67
C ASN A 535 25.97 9.61 1.17
N TYR A 536 27.25 9.63 0.79
CA TYR A 536 27.71 9.76 -0.59
C TYR A 536 27.15 8.70 -1.54
N ASP A 537 26.98 7.47 -1.06
CA ASP A 537 26.45 6.34 -1.82
C ASP A 537 24.94 6.05 -1.55
N GLY A 538 24.30 6.81 -0.69
CA GLY A 538 22.90 6.63 -0.31
C GLY A 538 22.64 5.43 0.60
N SER A 539 23.66 4.68 1.05
CA SER A 539 23.51 3.49 1.88
C SER A 539 23.03 3.76 3.30
N GLY A 540 23.28 4.99 3.81
CA GLY A 540 22.79 5.43 5.11
C GLY A 540 21.29 5.74 5.10
N TYR A 541 20.64 5.49 6.23
CA TYR A 541 19.23 5.84 6.44
C TYR A 541 19.08 6.84 7.57
N GLY A 542 18.54 8.01 7.28
CA GLY A 542 18.39 9.13 8.22
C GLY A 542 18.32 10.48 7.50
N ARG A 543 18.24 11.56 8.27
CA ARG A 543 18.32 12.92 7.74
C ARG A 543 19.76 13.40 7.81
N PHE A 544 20.41 13.53 6.68
CA PHE A 544 21.78 14.04 6.55
C PHE A 544 21.73 15.55 6.31
N LEU A 545 21.88 16.32 7.38
CA LEU A 545 21.70 17.76 7.33
C LEU A 545 23.04 18.50 7.22
N ILE A 546 23.08 19.50 6.32
CA ILE A 546 24.23 20.37 6.14
C ILE A 546 24.40 21.31 7.34
N THR A 547 25.66 21.51 7.73
CA THR A 547 26.06 22.44 8.80
C THR A 547 27.15 23.40 8.34
N GLU A 548 27.91 23.05 7.29
CA GLU A 548 29.07 23.77 6.81
C GLU A 548 28.91 24.21 5.32
N PRO A 549 29.55 25.32 4.90
CA PRO A 549 29.49 25.80 3.53
C PRO A 549 29.93 24.77 2.47
N GLU A 550 30.99 24.00 2.75
CA GLU A 550 31.57 22.99 1.84
C GLU A 550 30.55 21.89 1.48
N GLN A 551 29.60 21.64 2.34
CA GLN A 551 28.49 20.69 2.11
C GLN A 551 27.44 21.31 1.19
N LYS A 552 27.24 22.62 1.27
CA LYS A 552 26.32 23.34 0.38
C LYS A 552 26.93 23.47 -1.02
N ASP A 553 28.20 23.77 -1.11
CA ASP A 553 28.92 23.90 -2.41
C ASP A 553 28.92 22.57 -3.16
N ALA A 554 28.99 21.43 -2.44
CA ALA A 554 28.88 20.09 -3.02
C ALA A 554 27.52 19.86 -3.76
N PHE A 555 26.45 20.56 -3.40
CA PHE A 555 25.15 20.44 -4.07
C PHE A 555 25.08 21.09 -5.44
N HIS A 556 25.91 22.07 -5.74
CA HIS A 556 25.94 22.72 -7.05
C HIS A 556 26.50 21.82 -8.16
N ASP A 557 27.37 20.86 -7.81
CA ASP A 557 28.05 19.96 -8.75
C ASP A 557 27.52 18.52 -8.67
N TRP A 558 26.35 18.29 -8.04
CA TRP A 558 25.82 16.95 -7.79
C TRP A 558 25.64 16.10 -9.08
N TYR A 559 25.36 16.73 -10.22
CA TYR A 559 25.13 16.06 -11.51
C TYR A 559 26.42 15.52 -12.16
N ASP A 560 27.61 15.85 -11.69
CA ASP A 560 28.89 15.36 -12.17
C ASP A 560 29.32 14.04 -11.48
N LEU A 561 28.56 13.59 -10.47
CA LEU A 561 28.82 12.37 -9.73
C LEU A 561 28.40 11.09 -10.52
N PRO A 562 28.90 9.91 -10.15
CA PRO A 562 28.36 8.62 -10.64
C PRO A 562 26.85 8.47 -10.33
N GLU A 563 26.13 7.62 -11.07
CA GLU A 563 24.66 7.57 -11.02
C GLU A 563 24.06 7.42 -9.61
N THR A 564 24.48 6.42 -8.83
CA THR A 564 23.94 6.21 -7.48
C THR A 564 24.27 7.38 -6.56
N ASN A 565 25.48 7.94 -6.69
CA ASN A 565 25.93 9.09 -5.90
C ASN A 565 25.17 10.36 -6.28
N ARG A 566 24.87 10.58 -7.58
CA ARG A 566 23.98 11.67 -8.04
C ARG A 566 22.63 11.56 -7.40
N PHE A 567 22.03 10.37 -7.37
CA PHE A 567 20.74 10.18 -6.74
C PHE A 567 20.78 10.48 -5.24
N ALA A 568 21.79 10.00 -4.54
CA ALA A 568 22.00 10.25 -3.11
C ALA A 568 22.15 11.75 -2.81
N ALA A 569 22.96 12.47 -3.59
CA ALA A 569 23.14 13.91 -3.46
C ALA A 569 21.83 14.67 -3.72
N MET A 570 21.11 14.34 -4.80
CA MET A 570 19.80 14.93 -5.11
C MET A 570 18.77 14.68 -3.99
N MET A 571 18.72 13.48 -3.42
CA MET A 571 17.88 13.17 -2.26
C MET A 571 18.25 14.04 -1.04
N ASN A 572 19.55 14.22 -0.77
CA ASN A 572 20.03 15.05 0.32
C ASN A 572 19.72 16.55 0.08
N ILE A 573 19.80 17.05 -1.16
CA ILE A 573 19.35 18.40 -1.52
C ILE A 573 17.90 18.60 -1.10
N TYR A 574 17.03 17.67 -1.49
CA TYR A 574 15.60 17.75 -1.19
C TYR A 574 15.31 17.65 0.32
N GLU A 575 15.98 16.75 1.05
CA GLU A 575 15.83 16.65 2.52
C GLU A 575 16.31 17.92 3.24
N ASN A 576 17.37 18.57 2.75
CA ASN A 576 17.85 19.84 3.29
C ASN A 576 16.93 21.03 2.95
N TYR A 577 16.30 21.01 1.78
CA TYR A 577 15.21 21.93 1.47
C TYR A 577 14.04 21.79 2.46
N LEU A 578 13.57 20.58 2.68
CA LEU A 578 12.49 20.29 3.65
C LEU A 578 12.87 20.61 5.11
N ALA A 579 14.17 20.66 5.42
CA ALA A 579 14.71 21.10 6.72
C ALA A 579 14.96 22.60 6.81
N HIS A 580 14.54 23.39 5.83
CA HIS A 580 14.77 24.85 5.70
C HIS A 580 16.26 25.25 5.73
N LYS A 581 17.15 24.36 5.29
CA LYS A 581 18.57 24.65 5.10
C LYS A 581 18.88 25.30 3.74
N LEU A 582 18.02 25.05 2.77
CA LEU A 582 18.04 25.59 1.42
C LEU A 582 16.73 26.33 1.11
N SER A 583 16.79 27.41 0.33
CA SER A 583 15.60 28.10 -0.15
C SER A 583 14.95 27.37 -1.34
N ALA A 584 13.66 27.61 -1.59
CA ALA A 584 12.97 27.06 -2.76
C ALA A 584 13.66 27.46 -4.09
N LYS A 585 14.15 28.70 -4.19
CA LYS A 585 14.80 29.20 -5.39
C LYS A 585 16.15 28.51 -5.65
N GLU A 586 17.02 28.40 -4.64
CA GLU A 586 18.28 27.66 -4.75
C GLU A 586 18.03 26.20 -5.14
N THR A 587 17.16 25.52 -4.41
CA THR A 587 16.82 24.11 -4.66
C THR A 587 16.26 23.91 -6.07
N PHE A 588 15.39 24.79 -6.56
CA PHE A 588 14.87 24.71 -7.91
C PHE A 588 15.97 24.83 -8.95
N HIS A 589 16.90 25.78 -8.79
CA HIS A 589 18.02 25.97 -9.72
C HIS A 589 18.93 24.74 -9.74
N ASP A 590 19.39 24.26 -8.58
CA ASP A 590 20.31 23.11 -8.49
C ASP A 590 19.69 21.84 -9.10
N LEU A 591 18.40 21.58 -8.84
CA LEU A 591 17.70 20.43 -9.40
C LEU A 591 17.44 20.58 -10.91
N MET A 592 17.11 21.80 -11.38
CA MET A 592 16.79 22.05 -12.78
C MET A 592 18.01 22.00 -13.68
N ASP A 593 19.16 22.52 -13.19
CA ASP A 593 20.43 22.47 -13.91
C ASP A 593 20.93 21.02 -14.04
N GLY A 594 20.76 20.22 -12.97
CA GLY A 594 21.06 18.80 -13.02
C GLY A 594 20.12 18.04 -13.97
N LEU A 595 18.81 18.29 -13.91
CA LEU A 595 17.82 17.61 -14.77
C LEU A 595 18.12 17.83 -16.26
N ARG A 596 18.50 19.03 -16.69
CA ARG A 596 18.84 19.30 -18.09
C ARG A 596 20.01 18.46 -18.62
N LYS A 597 20.95 18.13 -17.75
CA LYS A 597 22.13 17.31 -18.05
C LYS A 597 21.87 15.80 -17.85
N GLU A 598 20.84 15.42 -17.08
CA GLU A 598 20.60 14.04 -16.69
C GLU A 598 20.21 13.15 -17.89
N ARG A 599 20.71 11.90 -17.88
CA ARG A 599 20.48 10.89 -18.92
C ARG A 599 19.97 9.57 -18.36
N ASN A 600 19.85 9.46 -17.03
CA ASN A 600 19.26 8.30 -16.35
C ASN A 600 17.78 8.59 -16.05
N ASP A 601 16.88 7.75 -16.55
CA ASP A 601 15.43 7.88 -16.42
C ASP A 601 14.96 7.89 -14.95
N LEU A 602 15.59 7.08 -14.07
CA LEU A 602 15.18 6.96 -12.67
C LEU A 602 15.51 8.23 -11.88
N ILE A 603 16.72 8.79 -12.10
CA ILE A 603 17.14 10.04 -11.47
C ILE A 603 16.24 11.19 -11.96
N ALA A 604 16.09 11.30 -13.28
CA ALA A 604 15.28 12.33 -13.88
C ALA A 604 13.82 12.30 -13.40
N SER A 605 13.24 11.11 -13.31
CA SER A 605 11.88 10.92 -12.81
C SER A 605 11.71 11.46 -11.38
N THR A 606 12.62 11.12 -10.46
CA THR A 606 12.58 11.59 -9.06
C THR A 606 12.89 13.10 -8.96
N CYS A 607 13.84 13.58 -9.76
CA CYS A 607 14.15 15.00 -9.82
C CYS A 607 12.91 15.85 -10.18
N ILE A 608 12.12 15.37 -11.15
CA ILE A 608 10.86 16.03 -11.53
C ILE A 608 9.87 16.07 -10.35
N ASP A 609 9.73 14.99 -9.60
CA ASP A 609 8.83 14.97 -8.44
C ASP A 609 9.26 15.99 -7.37
N TYR A 610 10.55 16.12 -7.13
CA TYR A 610 11.09 17.14 -6.21
C TYR A 610 10.87 18.57 -6.74
N LEU A 611 11.13 18.79 -8.03
CA LEU A 611 10.87 20.07 -8.68
C LEU A 611 9.40 20.49 -8.59
N MET A 612 8.47 19.53 -8.79
CA MET A 612 7.04 19.81 -8.66
C MET A 612 6.68 20.27 -7.25
N ARG A 613 7.26 19.66 -6.21
CA ARG A 613 7.05 20.09 -4.83
C ARG A 613 7.64 21.47 -4.57
N VAL A 614 8.86 21.72 -5.01
CA VAL A 614 9.53 23.02 -4.84
C VAL A 614 8.76 24.11 -5.58
N LYS A 615 8.33 23.86 -6.82
CA LYS A 615 7.47 24.78 -7.62
C LYS A 615 6.18 25.16 -6.89
N PHE A 616 5.54 24.18 -6.23
CA PHE A 616 4.29 24.41 -5.49
C PHE A 616 4.47 25.43 -4.35
N ASP A 617 5.66 25.50 -3.75
CA ASP A 617 6.00 26.44 -2.68
C ASP A 617 6.47 27.82 -3.20
N MET A 618 6.72 27.95 -4.53
CA MET A 618 7.09 29.24 -5.16
C MET A 618 5.84 30.07 -5.45
N GLU A 619 6.03 31.38 -5.58
CA GLU A 619 4.96 32.37 -5.84
C GLU A 619 5.38 33.45 -6.84
N GLY A 620 4.39 34.08 -7.48
CA GLY A 620 4.58 35.23 -8.37
C GLY A 620 5.47 34.94 -9.56
N ALA A 621 6.42 35.83 -9.85
CA ALA A 621 7.32 35.69 -11.00
C ALA A 621 8.18 34.43 -10.94
N ALA A 622 8.64 34.03 -9.74
CA ALA A 622 9.46 32.85 -9.61
C ALA A 622 8.72 31.55 -9.99
N GLN A 623 7.43 31.45 -9.66
CA GLN A 623 6.62 30.32 -10.08
C GLN A 623 6.40 30.28 -11.59
N ARG A 624 6.14 31.44 -12.20
CA ARG A 624 5.99 31.58 -13.67
C ARG A 624 7.26 31.15 -14.40
N ASP A 625 8.41 31.68 -13.98
CA ASP A 625 9.70 31.33 -14.57
C ASP A 625 9.96 29.82 -14.47
N ALA A 626 9.64 29.23 -13.31
CA ALA A 626 9.76 27.78 -13.10
C ALA A 626 8.88 26.98 -14.08
N GLU A 627 7.62 27.38 -14.30
CA GLU A 627 6.72 26.70 -15.24
C GLU A 627 7.19 26.78 -16.69
N ILE A 628 7.71 27.92 -17.11
CA ILE A 628 8.29 28.12 -18.44
C ILE A 628 9.51 27.18 -18.61
N TYR A 629 10.47 27.20 -17.67
CA TYR A 629 11.63 26.32 -17.73
C TYR A 629 11.27 24.83 -17.75
N MET A 630 10.26 24.43 -17.00
CA MET A 630 9.78 23.04 -16.99
C MET A 630 9.10 22.67 -18.31
N MET A 631 8.35 23.62 -18.92
CA MET A 631 7.71 23.38 -20.20
C MET A 631 8.73 23.30 -21.35
N ASP A 632 9.82 24.09 -21.32
CA ASP A 632 10.94 23.94 -22.26
C ASP A 632 11.53 22.52 -22.19
N CYS A 633 11.74 21.98 -20.99
CA CYS A 633 12.18 20.59 -20.82
C CYS A 633 11.18 19.56 -21.37
N ALA A 634 9.88 19.85 -21.32
CA ALA A 634 8.87 19.00 -21.93
C ALA A 634 8.98 18.91 -23.45
N TYR A 635 9.56 19.91 -24.11
CA TYR A 635 9.78 19.91 -25.55
C TYR A 635 11.18 19.39 -25.95
N ASP A 636 12.21 19.84 -25.25
CA ASP A 636 13.59 19.76 -25.72
C ASP A 636 14.43 18.65 -25.06
N HIS A 637 14.00 18.09 -23.93
CA HIS A 637 14.82 17.12 -23.21
C HIS A 637 15.04 15.85 -24.06
N PRO A 638 16.28 15.31 -24.14
CA PRO A 638 16.58 14.14 -24.98
C PRO A 638 15.85 12.86 -24.52
N LEU A 639 15.62 12.70 -23.19
CA LEU A 639 14.87 11.55 -22.68
C LEU A 639 13.36 11.72 -22.91
N LYS A 640 12.77 10.73 -23.60
CA LYS A 640 11.31 10.68 -23.85
C LYS A 640 10.50 10.65 -22.54
N SER A 641 10.98 9.92 -21.53
CA SER A 641 10.38 9.80 -20.20
C SER A 641 10.28 11.16 -19.49
N VAL A 642 11.30 12.01 -19.59
CA VAL A 642 11.30 13.36 -19.03
C VAL A 642 10.25 14.21 -19.72
N ARG A 643 10.24 14.22 -21.06
CA ARG A 643 9.24 14.97 -21.83
C ARG A 643 7.82 14.56 -21.46
N LEU A 644 7.56 13.26 -21.41
CA LEU A 644 6.26 12.71 -21.03
C LEU A 644 5.86 13.10 -19.60
N LYS A 645 6.76 12.91 -18.63
CA LYS A 645 6.47 13.21 -17.22
C LYS A 645 6.27 14.72 -16.99
N MET A 646 7.05 15.55 -17.66
CA MET A 646 6.86 17.02 -17.64
C MET A 646 5.52 17.43 -18.23
N LEU A 647 5.13 16.91 -19.41
CA LEU A 647 3.83 17.18 -20.02
C LEU A 647 2.67 16.78 -19.10
N ARG A 648 2.74 15.61 -18.47
CA ARG A 648 1.75 15.14 -17.49
C ARG A 648 1.62 16.12 -16.31
N ASN A 649 2.76 16.53 -15.75
CA ASN A 649 2.79 17.42 -14.60
C ASN A 649 2.33 18.85 -14.96
N MET A 650 2.85 19.42 -16.04
CA MET A 650 2.39 20.75 -16.49
C MET A 650 0.91 20.70 -16.90
N GLY A 651 0.48 19.63 -17.56
CA GLY A 651 -0.92 19.44 -17.95
C GLY A 651 -1.92 19.40 -16.79
N THR A 652 -1.44 19.18 -15.56
CA THR A 652 -2.29 19.03 -14.36
C THR A 652 -2.03 20.06 -13.26
N THR A 653 -1.00 20.93 -13.42
CA THR A 653 -0.62 21.88 -12.36
C THR A 653 -0.18 23.25 -12.84
N ALA A 654 -0.15 23.52 -14.14
CA ALA A 654 0.25 24.81 -14.69
C ALA A 654 -0.78 25.89 -14.34
N VAL A 655 -0.28 27.07 -13.98
CA VAL A 655 -1.10 28.26 -13.70
C VAL A 655 -0.71 29.46 -14.58
N ASP A 656 0.47 29.42 -15.21
CA ASP A 656 0.90 30.45 -16.11
C ASP A 656 0.05 30.47 -17.40
N PRO A 657 -0.48 31.62 -17.86
CA PRO A 657 -1.36 31.70 -19.03
C PRO A 657 -0.71 31.17 -20.32
N GLU A 658 0.58 31.39 -20.53
CA GLU A 658 1.29 30.99 -21.75
C GLU A 658 1.50 29.47 -21.78
N VAL A 659 1.84 28.88 -20.64
CA VAL A 659 1.94 27.44 -20.46
C VAL A 659 0.57 26.79 -20.62
N LEU A 660 -0.50 27.37 -20.04
CA LEU A 660 -1.87 26.88 -20.19
C LEU A 660 -2.36 26.89 -21.63
N ASP A 661 -2.05 27.94 -22.42
CA ASP A 661 -2.38 27.99 -23.84
C ASP A 661 -1.68 26.86 -24.62
N SER A 662 -0.43 26.59 -24.32
CA SER A 662 0.33 25.46 -24.89
C SER A 662 -0.32 24.11 -24.55
N ILE A 663 -0.67 23.88 -23.28
CA ILE A 663 -1.35 22.66 -22.81
C ILE A 663 -2.74 22.51 -23.45
N TYR A 664 -3.51 23.60 -23.57
CA TYR A 664 -4.79 23.59 -24.27
C TYR A 664 -4.63 23.19 -25.75
N GLY A 665 -3.59 23.72 -26.42
CA GLY A 665 -3.25 23.35 -27.80
C GLY A 665 -2.95 21.86 -27.95
N ILE A 666 -2.15 21.29 -27.04
CA ILE A 666 -1.81 19.85 -26.99
C ILE A 666 -3.08 19.01 -26.77
N TRP A 667 -3.88 19.36 -25.78
CA TRP A 667 -5.13 18.65 -25.48
C TRP A 667 -6.12 18.71 -26.64
N LYS A 668 -6.32 19.87 -27.24
CA LYS A 668 -7.25 20.07 -28.35
C LYS A 668 -6.84 19.31 -29.60
N GLY A 669 -5.55 19.34 -29.92
CA GLY A 669 -5.01 18.74 -31.15
C GLY A 669 -4.85 17.21 -31.07
N GLN A 670 -4.72 16.62 -29.90
CA GLN A 670 -4.38 15.21 -29.68
C GLN A 670 -3.20 14.72 -30.55
N LYS A 671 -2.25 15.63 -30.81
CA LYS A 671 -1.13 15.35 -31.71
C LYS A 671 0.07 14.71 -31.02
N ASP A 672 0.08 14.74 -29.69
CA ASP A 672 1.18 14.17 -28.95
C ASP A 672 0.95 12.66 -28.74
N SER A 673 1.82 11.87 -29.40
CA SER A 673 1.76 10.42 -29.34
C SER A 673 2.24 9.82 -28.01
N LEU A 674 2.80 10.66 -27.11
CA LEU A 674 3.29 10.23 -25.81
C LEU A 674 2.15 10.10 -24.79
N LEU A 675 1.10 10.94 -24.88
CA LEU A 675 0.03 11.01 -23.92
C LEU A 675 -1.02 9.91 -24.14
N THR A 676 -1.45 9.31 -23.05
CA THR A 676 -2.54 8.32 -23.02
C THR A 676 -3.91 8.98 -22.89
N VAL A 677 -4.98 8.20 -23.07
CA VAL A 677 -6.37 8.65 -22.81
C VAL A 677 -6.53 9.16 -21.39
N ASN A 678 -5.90 8.51 -20.40
CA ASN A 678 -5.95 8.94 -19.00
C ASN A 678 -5.25 10.28 -18.77
N ASP A 679 -4.12 10.51 -19.45
CA ASP A 679 -3.42 11.80 -19.42
C ASP A 679 -4.30 12.92 -19.98
N TYR A 680 -4.96 12.69 -21.13
CA TYR A 680 -5.89 13.66 -21.72
C TYR A 680 -7.10 13.93 -20.81
N ASN A 681 -7.61 12.93 -20.05
CA ASN A 681 -8.66 13.12 -19.07
C ASN A 681 -8.19 14.05 -17.93
N ALA A 682 -7.00 13.80 -17.38
CA ALA A 682 -6.42 14.60 -16.30
C ALA A 682 -6.18 16.06 -16.74
N ILE A 683 -5.65 16.25 -17.95
CA ILE A 683 -5.47 17.58 -18.57
C ILE A 683 -6.83 18.28 -18.74
N ALA A 684 -7.86 17.59 -19.20
CA ALA A 684 -9.20 18.16 -19.38
C ALA A 684 -9.80 18.63 -18.04
N TYR A 685 -9.61 17.87 -16.95
CA TYR A 685 -10.03 18.29 -15.61
C TYR A 685 -9.32 19.58 -15.19
N HIS A 686 -7.99 19.63 -15.31
CA HIS A 686 -7.22 20.81 -14.94
C HIS A 686 -7.59 22.05 -15.78
N LEU A 687 -7.65 21.90 -17.10
CA LEU A 687 -8.07 22.99 -17.99
C LEU A 687 -9.47 23.50 -17.63
N SER A 688 -10.39 22.61 -17.21
CA SER A 688 -11.73 23.00 -16.78
C SER A 688 -11.74 23.82 -15.48
N LEU A 689 -10.78 23.58 -14.58
CA LEU A 689 -10.56 24.43 -13.40
C LEU A 689 -10.00 25.79 -13.77
N MET A 690 -9.01 25.83 -14.67
CA MET A 690 -8.30 27.05 -15.08
C MET A 690 -9.11 27.90 -16.06
N MET A 691 -10.06 27.32 -16.81
CA MET A 691 -10.88 27.98 -17.81
C MET A 691 -12.38 27.84 -17.49
N PRO A 692 -12.89 28.41 -16.37
CA PRO A 692 -14.24 28.17 -15.89
C PRO A 692 -15.36 28.62 -16.86
N SER A 693 -15.09 29.50 -17.80
CA SER A 693 -16.04 29.87 -18.85
C SER A 693 -16.21 28.79 -19.94
N GLN A 694 -15.24 27.89 -20.11
CA GLN A 694 -15.21 26.85 -21.14
C GLN A 694 -15.33 25.42 -20.56
N TRP A 695 -15.45 25.27 -19.24
CA TRP A 695 -15.34 23.98 -18.56
C TRP A 695 -16.27 22.90 -19.14
N LYS A 696 -17.55 23.23 -19.42
CA LYS A 696 -18.50 22.28 -20.00
C LYS A 696 -18.05 21.79 -21.38
N GLN A 697 -17.65 22.71 -22.25
CA GLN A 697 -17.20 22.39 -23.59
C GLN A 697 -15.93 21.48 -23.56
N ILE A 698 -14.97 21.78 -22.68
CA ILE A 698 -13.77 20.95 -22.50
C ILE A 698 -14.15 19.52 -22.11
N LEU A 699 -15.01 19.38 -21.10
CA LEU A 699 -15.43 18.07 -20.61
C LEU A 699 -16.27 17.30 -21.63
N GLU A 700 -17.21 17.94 -22.33
CA GLU A 700 -18.03 17.31 -23.39
C GLU A 700 -17.15 16.80 -24.53
N VAL A 701 -16.18 17.59 -25.00
CA VAL A 701 -15.23 17.17 -26.03
C VAL A 701 -14.42 15.97 -25.56
N GLN A 702 -13.86 16.00 -24.33
CA GLN A 702 -13.07 14.87 -23.82
C GLN A 702 -13.93 13.61 -23.62
N ARG A 703 -15.15 13.76 -23.08
CA ARG A 703 -16.10 12.65 -22.89
C ARG A 703 -16.43 11.93 -24.20
N ALA A 704 -16.64 12.69 -25.28
CA ALA A 704 -16.92 12.13 -26.61
C ALA A 704 -15.77 11.29 -27.22
N ARG A 705 -14.55 11.47 -26.75
CA ARG A 705 -13.37 10.71 -27.17
C ARG A 705 -13.27 9.33 -26.52
N LEU A 706 -13.98 9.11 -25.38
CA LEU A 706 -13.92 7.85 -24.62
C LEU A 706 -14.82 6.80 -25.26
N LYS A 707 -14.30 5.60 -25.53
CA LYS A 707 -15.02 4.49 -26.14
C LYS A 707 -15.36 3.37 -25.16
N ASN A 708 -14.56 3.19 -24.11
CA ASN A 708 -14.76 2.16 -23.10
C ASN A 708 -15.77 2.66 -22.04
N GLU A 709 -16.77 1.85 -21.72
CA GLU A 709 -17.84 2.22 -20.78
C GLU A 709 -17.34 2.44 -19.34
N ASP A 710 -16.34 1.68 -18.91
CA ASP A 710 -15.76 1.85 -17.56
C ASP A 710 -15.04 3.19 -17.47
N GLN A 711 -14.26 3.56 -18.50
CA GLN A 711 -13.61 4.88 -18.59
C GLN A 711 -14.63 6.02 -18.66
N GLN A 712 -15.74 5.82 -19.36
CA GLN A 712 -16.83 6.80 -19.42
C GLN A 712 -17.45 7.01 -18.04
N ARG A 713 -17.74 5.94 -17.30
CA ARG A 713 -18.29 5.99 -15.94
C ARG A 713 -17.34 6.70 -14.97
N GLU A 714 -16.04 6.39 -15.03
CA GLU A 714 -15.02 7.08 -14.23
C GLU A 714 -15.00 8.57 -14.53
N PHE A 715 -14.95 8.93 -15.82
CA PHE A 715 -14.90 10.32 -16.26
C PHE A 715 -16.15 11.09 -15.83
N ASP A 716 -17.34 10.53 -16.03
CA ASP A 716 -18.62 11.14 -15.65
C ASP A 716 -18.73 11.36 -14.12
N TYR A 717 -18.10 10.48 -13.31
CA TYR A 717 -18.08 10.65 -11.86
C TYR A 717 -17.13 11.77 -11.45
N ILE A 718 -15.88 11.77 -11.94
CA ILE A 718 -14.83 12.70 -11.51
C ILE A 718 -15.07 14.12 -12.04
N SER A 719 -15.50 14.25 -13.30
CA SER A 719 -15.69 15.54 -13.96
C SER A 719 -16.72 16.47 -13.29
N ARG A 720 -17.61 15.92 -12.46
CA ARG A 720 -18.53 16.73 -11.63
C ARG A 720 -17.76 17.71 -10.73
N GLY A 721 -16.56 17.32 -10.27
CA GLY A 721 -15.69 18.16 -9.47
C GLY A 721 -15.16 19.40 -10.20
N CYS A 722 -15.24 19.45 -11.53
CA CYS A 722 -14.81 20.60 -12.31
C CYS A 722 -15.83 21.75 -12.35
N ASN A 723 -17.06 21.54 -11.85
CA ASN A 723 -18.08 22.58 -11.86
C ASN A 723 -17.62 23.82 -11.08
N PRO A 724 -17.68 25.05 -11.67
CA PRO A 724 -17.26 26.27 -11.00
C PRO A 724 -18.26 26.82 -9.96
N ASP A 725 -19.49 26.31 -9.94
CA ASP A 725 -20.52 26.74 -8.98
C ASP A 725 -20.18 26.24 -7.57
N VAL A 726 -19.97 27.16 -6.65
CA VAL A 726 -19.58 26.89 -5.26
C VAL A 726 -20.61 26.05 -4.50
N GLU A 727 -21.91 26.25 -4.76
CA GLU A 727 -22.94 25.49 -4.08
C GLU A 727 -22.98 24.03 -4.58
N VAL A 728 -22.71 23.81 -5.88
CA VAL A 728 -22.55 22.45 -6.43
C VAL A 728 -21.29 21.78 -5.82
N GLN A 729 -20.18 22.51 -5.70
CA GLN A 729 -18.95 21.99 -5.06
C GLN A 729 -19.21 21.57 -3.61
N LYS A 730 -19.92 22.38 -2.83
CA LYS A 730 -20.31 22.06 -1.45
C LYS A 730 -21.19 20.80 -1.42
N GLN A 731 -22.21 20.72 -2.26
CA GLN A 731 -23.07 19.52 -2.33
C GLN A 731 -22.27 18.26 -2.65
N LEU A 732 -21.31 18.33 -3.58
CA LEU A 732 -20.42 17.21 -3.92
C LEU A 732 -19.53 16.83 -2.73
N PHE A 733 -18.92 17.83 -2.07
CA PHE A 733 -18.06 17.56 -0.91
C PHE A 733 -18.83 16.90 0.25
N TYR A 734 -19.96 17.47 0.67
CA TYR A 734 -20.79 16.88 1.71
C TYR A 734 -21.42 15.54 1.30
N GLY A 735 -21.67 15.36 0.00
CA GLY A 735 -22.03 14.07 -0.57
C GLY A 735 -20.96 13.01 -0.37
N LEU A 736 -19.67 13.35 -0.52
CA LEU A 736 -18.55 12.44 -0.29
C LEU A 736 -18.40 12.01 1.19
N LEU A 737 -18.98 12.77 2.15
CA LEU A 737 -19.00 12.33 3.55
C LEU A 737 -19.91 11.11 3.76
N GLN A 738 -20.81 10.83 2.83
CA GLN A 738 -21.69 9.66 2.87
C GLN A 738 -21.02 8.47 2.13
N LYS A 739 -20.93 7.31 2.80
CA LYS A 739 -20.23 6.12 2.27
C LYS A 739 -20.76 5.63 0.93
N GLU A 740 -22.06 5.79 0.67
CA GLU A 740 -22.70 5.38 -0.56
C GLU A 740 -22.14 6.08 -1.80
N ASN A 741 -21.59 7.29 -1.62
CA ASN A 741 -21.01 8.09 -2.69
C ASN A 741 -19.49 7.86 -2.86
N ARG A 742 -18.86 7.08 -1.96
CA ARG A 742 -17.42 6.74 -2.00
C ARG A 742 -17.14 5.31 -2.46
N ARG A 743 -18.09 4.58 -3.01
CA ARG A 743 -17.96 3.13 -3.28
C ARG A 743 -16.77 2.76 -4.15
N ILE A 744 -16.43 3.57 -5.13
CA ILE A 744 -15.20 3.42 -5.93
C ILE A 744 -14.23 4.48 -5.43
N GLU A 745 -13.45 4.09 -4.44
CA GLU A 745 -12.61 4.99 -3.67
C GLU A 745 -11.57 5.75 -4.50
N PRO A 746 -10.91 5.19 -5.53
CA PRO A 746 -10.04 5.95 -6.42
C PRO A 746 -10.75 7.11 -7.11
N TRP A 747 -12.01 6.93 -7.50
CA TRP A 747 -12.79 8.01 -8.13
C TRP A 747 -13.17 9.09 -7.11
N ALA A 748 -13.59 8.67 -5.90
CA ALA A 748 -13.91 9.58 -4.81
C ALA A 748 -12.70 10.43 -4.39
N ARG A 749 -11.51 9.81 -4.32
CA ARG A 749 -10.23 10.51 -4.10
C ARG A 749 -9.97 11.56 -5.17
N SER A 750 -10.12 11.23 -6.45
CA SER A 750 -9.89 12.15 -7.56
C SER A 750 -10.89 13.30 -7.54
N LEU A 751 -12.17 13.02 -7.26
CA LEU A 751 -13.20 14.07 -7.11
C LEU A 751 -12.86 15.00 -5.94
N LEU A 752 -12.48 14.47 -4.77
CA LEU A 752 -12.10 15.27 -3.60
C LEU A 752 -10.87 16.15 -3.90
N ALA A 753 -9.86 15.61 -4.60
CA ALA A 753 -8.67 16.38 -4.99
C ALA A 753 -9.03 17.58 -5.87
N LEU A 754 -9.97 17.44 -6.82
CA LEU A 754 -10.47 18.56 -7.62
C LEU A 754 -11.23 19.60 -6.79
N LEU A 755 -11.97 19.17 -5.77
CA LEU A 755 -12.68 20.09 -4.86
C LEU A 755 -11.73 20.83 -3.94
N CYS A 756 -10.61 20.20 -3.55
CA CYS A 756 -9.59 20.75 -2.66
C CYS A 756 -8.37 21.31 -3.41
N ASP A 757 -8.48 21.54 -4.72
CA ASP A 757 -7.39 22.12 -5.52
C ASP A 757 -7.05 23.54 -5.06
N ASN A 758 -5.76 23.93 -5.14
CA ASN A 758 -5.25 25.21 -4.66
C ASN A 758 -5.84 26.42 -5.40
N VAL A 759 -6.27 26.26 -6.65
CA VAL A 759 -6.92 27.34 -7.42
C VAL A 759 -8.26 27.78 -6.82
N ARG A 760 -8.80 27.00 -5.88
CA ARG A 760 -10.05 27.26 -5.16
C ARG A 760 -9.87 27.83 -3.76
N GLU A 761 -8.64 27.98 -3.28
CA GLU A 761 -8.40 28.72 -2.04
C GLU A 761 -8.81 30.20 -2.19
N PRO A 762 -9.40 30.82 -1.15
CA PRO A 762 -9.63 30.26 0.19
C PRO A 762 -10.96 29.53 0.39
N TYR A 763 -11.81 29.42 -0.62
CA TYR A 763 -13.18 28.87 -0.46
C TYR A 763 -13.20 27.42 0.07
N ASN A 764 -12.28 26.58 -0.42
CA ASN A 764 -12.19 25.17 -0.02
C ASN A 764 -11.57 24.97 1.37
N ASN A 765 -11.00 25.99 2.01
CA ASN A 765 -10.59 25.94 3.43
C ASN A 765 -11.76 25.57 4.36
N ALA A 766 -13.01 25.84 3.92
CA ALA A 766 -14.20 25.42 4.65
C ALA A 766 -14.38 23.90 4.72
N TYR A 767 -13.76 23.12 3.82
CA TYR A 767 -13.85 21.65 3.77
C TYR A 767 -12.90 20.96 4.77
N LEU A 768 -11.86 21.64 5.23
CA LEU A 768 -10.84 21.07 6.10
C LEU A 768 -11.44 20.47 7.38
N LYS A 769 -12.16 21.29 8.16
CA LYS A 769 -12.72 20.81 9.43
C LYS A 769 -13.71 19.64 9.23
N PRO A 770 -14.78 19.74 8.42
CA PRO A 770 -15.72 18.63 8.25
C PRO A 770 -15.07 17.39 7.60
N GLY A 771 -14.04 17.57 6.76
CA GLY A 771 -13.27 16.46 6.19
C GLY A 771 -12.42 15.72 7.23
N LEU A 772 -11.86 16.44 8.21
CA LEU A 772 -11.13 15.86 9.34
C LEU A 772 -12.09 15.23 10.36
N ASP A 773 -13.22 15.88 10.67
CA ASP A 773 -14.25 15.33 11.57
C ASP A 773 -14.80 13.98 11.08
N ALA A 774 -14.87 13.78 9.76
CA ALA A 774 -15.35 12.54 9.15
C ALA A 774 -14.30 11.40 9.11
N LEU A 775 -13.04 11.66 9.46
CA LEU A 775 -11.94 10.72 9.23
C LEU A 775 -12.11 9.38 9.93
N GLN A 776 -12.70 9.36 11.15
CA GLN A 776 -12.92 8.12 11.89
C GLN A 776 -14.05 7.28 11.26
N ASP A 777 -15.12 7.90 10.77
CA ASP A 777 -16.17 7.21 10.00
C ASP A 777 -15.60 6.65 8.69
N ILE A 778 -14.77 7.43 7.99
CA ILE A 778 -14.08 7.00 6.77
C ILE A 778 -13.21 5.78 7.04
N GLN A 779 -12.45 5.76 8.12
CA GLN A 779 -11.62 4.62 8.51
C GLN A 779 -12.45 3.35 8.74
N GLN A 780 -13.62 3.48 9.32
CA GLN A 780 -14.49 2.34 9.64
C GLN A 780 -15.30 1.82 8.44
N THR A 781 -15.49 2.64 7.40
CA THR A 781 -16.40 2.36 6.28
C THR A 781 -15.73 2.21 4.92
N SER A 782 -14.40 2.32 4.88
CA SER A 782 -13.59 2.31 3.67
C SER A 782 -12.46 1.27 3.75
N ASP A 783 -11.70 1.10 2.66
CA ASP A 783 -10.55 0.19 2.69
C ASP A 783 -9.37 0.74 3.51
N ILE A 784 -8.35 -0.10 3.69
CA ILE A 784 -7.19 0.16 4.56
C ILE A 784 -6.37 1.40 4.16
N PHE A 785 -6.30 1.76 2.89
CA PHE A 785 -5.51 2.89 2.40
C PHE A 785 -6.32 4.17 2.28
N PHE A 786 -7.65 4.06 2.20
CA PHE A 786 -8.49 5.20 1.88
C PHE A 786 -8.42 6.34 2.92
N PRO A 787 -8.28 6.11 4.24
CA PRO A 787 -8.06 7.20 5.19
C PRO A 787 -6.85 8.07 4.86
N GLY A 788 -5.72 7.46 4.46
CA GLY A 788 -4.53 8.18 3.99
C GLY A 788 -4.77 8.91 2.67
N TYR A 789 -5.42 8.27 1.71
CA TYR A 789 -5.77 8.88 0.42
C TYR A 789 -6.78 10.02 0.57
N TRP A 790 -7.73 9.90 1.50
CA TRP A 790 -8.66 10.98 1.86
C TRP A 790 -7.91 12.19 2.38
N LEU A 791 -7.03 11.99 3.37
CA LEU A 791 -6.20 13.05 3.94
C LEU A 791 -5.30 13.71 2.89
N SER A 792 -4.65 12.92 2.05
CA SER A 792 -3.84 13.43 0.95
C SER A 792 -4.66 14.30 -0.01
N ALA A 793 -5.82 13.83 -0.45
CA ALA A 793 -6.68 14.60 -1.35
C ALA A 793 -7.29 15.85 -0.69
N LEU A 794 -7.59 15.77 0.61
CA LEU A 794 -8.12 16.89 1.38
C LEU A 794 -7.08 17.99 1.62
N LEU A 795 -5.80 17.62 1.85
CA LEU A 795 -4.79 18.55 2.37
C LEU A 795 -3.79 19.06 1.31
N SER A 796 -3.47 18.24 0.29
CA SER A 796 -2.33 18.51 -0.60
C SER A 796 -2.50 19.76 -1.49
N GLY A 797 -3.73 20.19 -1.75
CA GLY A 797 -4.02 21.41 -2.53
C GLY A 797 -3.93 22.70 -1.71
N HIS A 798 -3.89 22.61 -0.38
CA HIS A 798 -3.85 23.79 0.48
C HIS A 798 -2.43 24.28 0.75
N LYS A 799 -2.25 25.60 0.73
CA LYS A 799 -0.96 26.24 1.03
C LYS A 799 -1.08 27.53 1.84
N SER A 800 -2.29 28.03 2.11
CA SER A 800 -2.51 29.27 2.82
C SER A 800 -2.21 29.16 4.33
N GLN A 801 -1.85 30.27 4.94
CA GLN A 801 -1.66 30.38 6.40
C GLN A 801 -2.95 30.02 7.15
N GLU A 802 -4.13 30.40 6.61
CA GLU A 802 -5.43 30.05 7.18
C GLU A 802 -5.65 28.52 7.22
N ALA A 803 -5.34 27.80 6.12
CA ALA A 803 -5.44 26.36 6.08
C ALA A 803 -4.53 25.69 7.13
N LYS A 804 -3.28 26.17 7.25
CA LYS A 804 -2.31 25.72 8.26
C LYS A 804 -2.84 25.91 9.68
N GLU A 805 -3.38 27.07 10.01
CA GLU A 805 -3.96 27.38 11.32
C GLU A 805 -5.18 26.49 11.64
N ARG A 806 -6.06 26.27 10.66
CA ARG A 806 -7.24 25.40 10.82
C ARG A 806 -6.86 23.95 11.13
N VAL A 807 -5.87 23.40 10.42
CA VAL A 807 -5.41 22.02 10.65
C VAL A 807 -4.70 21.90 12.01
N ARG A 808 -3.84 22.88 12.37
CA ARG A 808 -3.22 22.91 13.71
C ARG A 808 -4.25 22.97 14.83
N ALA A 809 -5.19 23.91 14.74
CA ALA A 809 -6.24 24.06 15.74
C ALA A 809 -7.07 22.77 15.89
N TRP A 810 -7.32 22.07 14.80
CA TRP A 810 -8.02 20.77 14.84
C TRP A 810 -7.19 19.73 15.60
N ILE A 811 -5.90 19.59 15.31
CA ILE A 811 -4.99 18.66 15.99
C ILE A 811 -4.92 18.99 17.50
N ASP A 812 -4.74 20.27 17.87
CA ASP A 812 -4.59 20.73 19.24
C ASP A 812 -5.87 20.54 20.08
N THR A 813 -7.02 20.59 19.43
CA THR A 813 -8.33 20.41 20.11
C THR A 813 -8.77 18.93 20.22
N HIS A 814 -8.00 17.98 19.65
CA HIS A 814 -8.30 16.55 19.68
C HIS A 814 -7.15 15.70 20.27
N PRO A 815 -6.69 15.98 21.52
CA PRO A 815 -5.56 15.28 22.13
C PRO A 815 -5.83 13.78 22.35
N ASP A 816 -7.10 13.40 22.55
CA ASP A 816 -7.52 12.01 22.81
C ASP A 816 -7.94 11.27 21.50
N TYR A 817 -7.65 11.84 20.33
CA TYR A 817 -7.97 11.20 19.06
C TYR A 817 -7.17 9.90 18.88
N PRO A 818 -7.71 8.84 18.22
CA PRO A 818 -6.99 7.57 18.04
C PRO A 818 -5.57 7.79 17.48
N ALA A 819 -4.56 7.35 18.22
CA ALA A 819 -3.16 7.68 17.96
C ALA A 819 -2.69 7.29 16.54
N THR A 820 -3.08 6.10 16.06
CA THR A 820 -2.74 5.63 14.71
C THR A 820 -3.35 6.50 13.62
N LEU A 821 -4.58 6.96 13.81
CA LEU A 821 -5.27 7.83 12.86
C LEU A 821 -4.72 9.27 12.92
N MET A 822 -4.34 9.75 14.13
CA MET A 822 -3.62 11.01 14.31
C MET A 822 -2.25 10.99 13.62
N ASN A 823 -1.55 9.86 13.66
CA ASN A 823 -0.27 9.71 12.93
C ASN A 823 -0.49 9.84 11.41
N LYS A 824 -1.53 9.22 10.85
CA LYS A 824 -1.89 9.39 9.42
C LYS A 824 -2.20 10.84 9.07
N LEU A 825 -2.89 11.58 9.95
CA LEU A 825 -3.14 13.00 9.76
C LEU A 825 -1.83 13.80 9.76
N LYS A 826 -0.96 13.61 10.75
CA LYS A 826 0.33 14.33 10.85
C LYS A 826 1.26 14.03 9.68
N GLU A 827 1.26 12.77 9.20
CA GLU A 827 1.99 12.37 7.99
C GLU A 827 1.53 13.18 6.76
N ASN A 828 0.22 13.22 6.50
CA ASN A 828 -0.34 13.87 5.31
C ASN A 828 -0.37 15.41 5.43
N ALA A 829 -0.42 15.94 6.65
CA ALA A 829 -0.38 17.38 6.91
C ALA A 829 1.05 17.98 6.91
N TYR A 830 2.10 17.14 6.85
CA TYR A 830 3.48 17.56 7.03
C TYR A 830 3.86 18.75 6.13
N TYR A 831 3.58 18.67 4.83
CA TYR A 831 3.95 19.73 3.90
C TYR A 831 3.20 21.05 4.16
N LEU A 832 1.94 20.99 4.56
CA LEU A 832 1.16 22.17 4.91
C LEU A 832 1.66 22.78 6.22
N LEU A 833 1.93 21.96 7.24
CA LEU A 833 2.33 22.43 8.58
C LEU A 833 3.80 22.88 8.63
N ASN A 834 4.66 22.30 7.79
CA ASN A 834 6.10 22.59 7.76
C ASN A 834 6.49 23.73 6.79
N ARG A 835 5.53 24.31 6.09
CA ARG A 835 5.72 25.43 5.16
C ARG A 835 6.04 26.76 5.86
#